data_7a3ce2d2ff0f672fa9236bba735319fb
#
_entry.id   7a3ce2d2ff0f672fa9236bba735319fb
#
_cell.length_a   1.000
_cell.length_b   1.000
_cell.length_c   1.000
_cell.angle_alpha   90.00
_cell.angle_beta   90.00
_cell.angle_gamma   90.00
#
_symmetry.space_group_name_H-M   'P 1'
#
loop_
_entity.id
_entity.type
_entity.pdbx_description
1 polymer ?
#
loop_
_entity_poly.entity_id
_entity_poly.type
_entity_poly.pdbx_seq_one_letter_code
_entity_poly.pdbx_strand_id
1 'polypeptide(L)'
;MSKKKSDMLWAKKKEENGRFFWLPLSLHLEDTKNITGLLWEHWLSEGQKKLIEDSLDSVTYDGTLGKRLAQFLAAVHDIGKATPAFQTQRGFANSDDLDIQLLEKLEQSGFTKISSLQLSSPKKSHHSLAGQYLLSSYGVQEDISTIIGGHHGRPIDTIEDVKNQGSYLSNYFQNESKDSAIHKNWDLVQKEIFNCALDELGFDSVRELPKIKQPAQVILSGLLIMADWIASNEHYFPLLSVNEKEEIDKLSRLQDGFERWKKTGLWQPKYISKPDSLYKERFGFEPNNVQSILSHVITQISKPGIVVLEAPMGLGKTEASLITAEQLATKTGRSGLFFGLPTQATSNGIFNRIEKWVESLKDDSEDILSIQLVHGKAALNEDFLKLRANTFNFDDVENGSVIINEWFSGRKTSALDDFVVGTVDQFLMLALKQKHLALRHLGFSKKVVIIDEVHAYDAYMSQYFMEAIKWMGAYGVPVVILSATLPSQQRENILKSYMSGMGIKWRDIENTDQLKTDAYPLITYNDGSEIHQVTTFNKQNIKDVHIIRLQEEQLLGTVKDGLEGGGVVGIIVNTVRRSQELARNFSEIFGDDMVELLHSSFIATERIQKEKELLQQIGKNVERPHKKVIIGTQVIEQSLDIDFDVMISDLAPMDLLIQRIGRLHRHQIERPQKHKIARFYVLGTSQELDFEEGSSFVYGDYLLARTQHFLPDIMRLPDDISPLVQKVYSPDFTIEFSSQEFQQKYLDAKTEHDITIKNKETKARTYRIDDPVLKISRHRNNSLIGWLKNLHPNDSEEKSNAQVRDVEDTIEVIALKKMSDGYSLFIENQDISQNIDNPSVAKKVAQNTLRLPMSLSKGYNIDQTIEELERYNNSYLSQWRNSSWLKGALGIIFDENNEFILNGFKLLYDKKYGITTERLSKNESI
;
A
#
# COMPACT_ATOMS: atom_id res chain seq x y z
N MET A 1 -0.53 -46.69 24.39
CA MET A 1 0.67 -45.84 24.25
C MET A 1 0.70 -44.84 25.39
N SER A 2 1.85 -44.64 26.07
CA SER A 2 2.00 -43.59 27.06
C SER A 2 1.79 -42.21 26.36
N LYS A 3 0.86 -41.36 26.87
CA LYS A 3 0.64 -40.03 26.34
C LYS A 3 1.97 -39.24 26.41
N LYS A 4 2.37 -38.60 25.33
CA LYS A 4 3.53 -37.70 25.33
C LYS A 4 3.28 -36.58 26.35
N LYS A 5 4.31 -36.15 27.07
CA LYS A 5 4.17 -35.02 28.03
C LYS A 5 3.82 -33.71 27.33
N SER A 6 4.25 -33.54 26.10
CA SER A 6 3.90 -32.39 25.24
C SER A 6 2.39 -32.24 24.99
N ASP A 7 1.62 -33.37 25.05
CA ASP A 7 0.15 -33.35 24.88
C ASP A 7 -0.59 -32.77 26.09
N MET A 8 0.11 -32.54 27.19
CA MET A 8 -0.48 -31.97 28.42
C MET A 8 -0.30 -30.45 28.51
N LEU A 9 0.58 -29.86 27.68
CA LEU A 9 0.80 -28.43 27.63
C LEU A 9 -0.28 -27.76 26.78
N TRP A 10 -0.74 -26.60 27.20
CA TRP A 10 -1.72 -25.85 26.45
C TRP A 10 -1.06 -24.79 25.55
N ALA A 11 -1.57 -24.60 24.33
CA ALA A 11 -1.23 -23.49 23.45
C ALA A 11 -2.29 -22.37 23.54
N LYS A 12 -3.57 -22.76 23.69
CA LYS A 12 -4.72 -21.87 23.85
C LYS A 12 -5.70 -22.43 24.85
N LYS A 13 -6.47 -21.55 25.49
CA LYS A 13 -7.54 -21.91 26.43
C LYS A 13 -8.64 -20.86 26.37
N LYS A 14 -9.91 -21.29 26.53
CA LYS A 14 -11.10 -20.45 26.46
C LYS A 14 -12.20 -21.01 27.32
N GLU A 15 -12.94 -20.14 28.01
CA GLU A 15 -14.25 -20.47 28.58
C GLU A 15 -15.34 -19.83 27.74
N GLU A 16 -16.37 -20.61 27.42
CA GLU A 16 -17.52 -20.13 26.68
C GLU A 16 -18.79 -20.81 27.20
N ASN A 17 -19.74 -20.01 27.69
CA ASN A 17 -21.01 -20.46 28.22
C ASN A 17 -20.86 -21.55 29.33
N GLY A 18 -19.88 -21.42 30.22
CA GLY A 18 -19.60 -22.35 31.31
C GLY A 18 -18.94 -23.67 30.87
N ARG A 19 -18.51 -23.76 29.62
CA ARG A 19 -17.73 -24.89 29.11
C ARG A 19 -16.28 -24.48 28.91
N PHE A 20 -15.34 -25.41 29.16
CA PHE A 20 -13.91 -25.20 29.09
C PHE A 20 -13.33 -25.81 27.83
N PHE A 21 -12.66 -25.00 27.08
CA PHE A 21 -12.00 -25.39 25.84
C PHE A 21 -10.48 -25.08 25.88
N TRP A 22 -9.72 -25.90 25.21
CA TRP A 22 -8.28 -25.74 25.08
C TRP A 22 -7.76 -26.28 23.77
N LEU A 23 -6.52 -25.92 23.45
CA LEU A 23 -5.75 -26.48 22.34
C LEU A 23 -4.42 -27.00 22.90
N PRO A 24 -4.15 -28.33 22.85
CA PRO A 24 -2.86 -28.88 23.20
C PRO A 24 -1.75 -28.27 22.34
N LEU A 25 -0.58 -28.00 22.96
CA LEU A 25 0.56 -27.42 22.24
C LEU A 25 1.04 -28.30 21.10
N SER A 26 1.12 -29.63 21.34
CA SER A 26 1.51 -30.61 20.31
C SER A 26 0.59 -30.57 19.09
N LEU A 27 -0.71 -30.43 19.30
CA LEU A 27 -1.69 -30.37 18.21
C LEU A 27 -1.57 -29.04 17.45
N HIS A 28 -1.41 -27.92 18.15
CA HIS A 28 -1.21 -26.61 17.52
C HIS A 28 0.05 -26.57 16.63
N LEU A 29 1.17 -27.11 17.13
CA LEU A 29 2.40 -27.22 16.36
C LEU A 29 2.24 -28.10 15.12
N GLU A 30 1.51 -29.21 15.25
CA GLU A 30 1.19 -30.12 14.15
C GLU A 30 0.26 -29.47 13.12
N ASP A 31 -0.80 -28.81 13.56
CA ASP A 31 -1.73 -28.06 12.69
C ASP A 31 -0.93 -27.01 11.88
N THR A 32 -0.09 -26.21 12.55
CA THR A 32 0.70 -25.16 11.91
C THR A 32 1.73 -25.73 10.91
N LYS A 33 2.42 -26.84 11.27
CA LYS A 33 3.36 -27.55 10.39
C LYS A 33 2.66 -28.02 9.11
N ASN A 34 1.50 -28.67 9.27
CA ASN A 34 0.77 -29.25 8.16
C ASN A 34 0.16 -28.15 7.24
N ILE A 35 -0.41 -27.07 7.83
CA ILE A 35 -0.87 -25.89 7.07
C ILE A 35 0.28 -25.27 6.31
N THR A 36 1.47 -25.14 6.88
CA THR A 36 2.65 -24.63 6.17
C THR A 36 2.97 -25.49 4.95
N GLY A 37 2.87 -26.81 5.07
CA GLY A 37 3.05 -27.74 3.94
C GLY A 37 2.01 -27.53 2.83
N LEU A 38 0.72 -27.35 3.20
CA LEU A 38 -0.35 -27.09 2.24
C LEU A 38 -0.23 -25.70 1.60
N LEU A 39 0.17 -24.66 2.37
CA LEU A 39 0.45 -23.34 1.81
C LEU A 39 1.64 -23.38 0.83
N TRP A 40 2.66 -24.15 1.13
CA TRP A 40 3.77 -24.36 0.19
C TRP A 40 3.29 -24.94 -1.13
N GLU A 41 2.41 -25.94 -1.12
CA GLU A 41 1.95 -26.61 -2.32
C GLU A 41 0.90 -25.82 -3.10
N HIS A 42 -0.05 -25.19 -2.40
CA HIS A 42 -1.27 -24.68 -2.99
C HIS A 42 -1.42 -23.16 -2.98
N TRP A 43 -0.51 -22.44 -2.32
CA TRP A 43 -0.61 -20.98 -2.22
C TRP A 43 0.68 -20.25 -2.65
N LEU A 44 1.87 -20.76 -2.33
CA LEU A 44 3.12 -20.15 -2.79
C LEU A 44 3.27 -20.31 -4.30
N SER A 45 3.72 -19.24 -4.95
CA SER A 45 4.10 -19.25 -6.36
C SER A 45 5.43 -20.00 -6.57
N GLU A 46 5.64 -20.54 -7.77
CA GLU A 46 6.90 -21.21 -8.11
C GLU A 46 8.11 -20.27 -7.97
N GLY A 47 7.93 -18.97 -8.28
CA GLY A 47 8.97 -17.97 -8.09
C GLY A 47 9.34 -17.75 -6.61
N GLN A 48 8.40 -17.87 -5.68
CA GLN A 48 8.69 -17.80 -4.24
C GLN A 48 9.40 -19.07 -3.74
N LYS A 49 8.95 -20.24 -4.15
CA LYS A 49 9.61 -21.52 -3.83
C LYS A 49 11.06 -21.50 -4.29
N LYS A 50 11.29 -21.10 -5.54
CA LYS A 50 12.64 -20.96 -6.11
C LYS A 50 13.50 -19.95 -5.35
N LEU A 51 12.94 -18.79 -4.98
CA LEU A 51 13.64 -17.78 -4.18
C LEU A 51 14.13 -18.35 -2.84
N ILE A 52 13.30 -19.13 -2.17
CA ILE A 52 13.67 -19.77 -0.90
C ILE A 52 14.77 -20.79 -1.16
N GLU A 53 14.59 -21.72 -2.09
CA GLU A 53 15.57 -22.77 -2.41
C GLU A 53 16.95 -22.21 -2.82
N ASP A 54 16.97 -21.20 -3.71
CA ASP A 54 18.22 -20.53 -4.17
C ASP A 54 18.91 -19.70 -3.04
N SER A 55 18.21 -19.47 -1.95
CA SER A 55 18.73 -18.73 -0.80
C SER A 55 19.32 -19.61 0.29
N LEU A 56 19.17 -20.93 0.19
CA LEU A 56 19.70 -21.88 1.16
C LEU A 56 21.17 -22.25 0.80
N ASP A 57 22.05 -22.16 1.79
CA ASP A 57 23.44 -22.62 1.67
C ASP A 57 23.50 -24.10 2.09
N SER A 58 23.25 -24.99 1.13
CA SER A 58 23.27 -26.44 1.33
C SER A 58 24.17 -27.14 0.32
N VAL A 59 24.83 -28.20 0.77
CA VAL A 59 25.67 -29.06 -0.08
C VAL A 59 24.83 -30.02 -0.93
N THR A 60 23.60 -30.33 -0.49
CA THR A 60 22.67 -31.24 -1.18
C THR A 60 21.43 -30.45 -1.62
N TYR A 61 21.27 -30.30 -2.92
CA TYR A 61 20.06 -29.70 -3.51
C TYR A 61 19.12 -30.83 -3.96
N ASP A 62 18.06 -31.07 -3.21
CA ASP A 62 17.02 -32.07 -3.53
C ASP A 62 15.68 -31.44 -3.96
N GLY A 63 15.58 -30.10 -4.00
CA GLY A 63 14.38 -29.36 -4.38
C GLY A 63 13.24 -29.41 -3.32
N THR A 64 13.46 -30.06 -2.18
CA THR A 64 12.46 -30.18 -1.09
C THR A 64 12.92 -29.51 0.20
N LEU A 65 14.16 -29.05 0.26
CA LEU A 65 14.78 -28.52 1.47
C LEU A 65 14.05 -27.28 2.00
N GLY A 66 13.61 -26.38 1.11
CA GLY A 66 12.87 -25.18 1.48
C GLY A 66 11.52 -25.51 2.13
N LYS A 67 10.77 -26.51 1.59
CA LYS A 67 9.53 -26.99 2.19
C LYS A 67 9.78 -27.60 3.58
N ARG A 68 10.76 -28.48 3.67
CA ARG A 68 11.12 -29.12 4.95
C ARG A 68 11.52 -28.11 6.00
N LEU A 69 12.32 -27.11 5.62
CA LEU A 69 12.71 -26.02 6.51
C LEU A 69 11.50 -25.15 6.95
N ALA A 70 10.60 -24.79 6.03
CA ALA A 70 9.39 -24.05 6.38
C ALA A 70 8.50 -24.82 7.36
N GLN A 71 8.33 -26.12 7.16
CA GLN A 71 7.60 -26.99 8.06
C GLN A 71 8.31 -27.17 9.41
N PHE A 72 9.67 -27.21 9.42
CA PHE A 72 10.45 -27.24 10.66
C PHE A 72 10.20 -25.96 11.48
N LEU A 73 10.27 -24.79 10.87
CA LEU A 73 9.99 -23.52 11.53
C LEU A 73 8.57 -23.54 12.17
N ALA A 74 7.59 -24.05 11.46
CA ALA A 74 6.22 -24.17 11.96
C ALA A 74 6.08 -25.19 13.10
N ALA A 75 6.81 -26.31 13.02
CA ALA A 75 6.79 -27.34 14.05
C ALA A 75 7.39 -26.91 15.39
N VAL A 76 8.22 -25.86 15.39
CA VAL A 76 8.92 -25.37 16.59
C VAL A 76 8.57 -23.92 16.98
N HIS A 77 7.70 -23.22 16.21
CA HIS A 77 7.48 -21.78 16.39
C HIS A 77 7.05 -21.39 17.81
N ASP A 78 6.25 -22.21 18.43
CA ASP A 78 5.67 -22.03 19.76
C ASP A 78 6.33 -22.89 20.85
N ILE A 79 7.54 -23.42 20.60
CA ILE A 79 8.29 -24.21 21.60
C ILE A 79 8.46 -23.45 22.92
N GLY A 80 8.53 -22.13 22.89
CA GLY A 80 8.59 -21.29 24.09
C GLY A 80 7.32 -21.34 24.96
N LYS A 81 6.21 -21.87 24.45
CA LYS A 81 5.03 -22.18 25.27
C LYS A 81 5.26 -23.40 26.17
N ALA A 82 6.20 -24.25 25.85
CA ALA A 82 6.65 -25.34 26.72
C ALA A 82 7.56 -24.84 27.86
N THR A 83 7.13 -23.83 28.60
CA THR A 83 7.85 -23.23 29.73
C THR A 83 6.91 -22.95 30.90
N PRO A 84 7.40 -23.02 32.16
CA PRO A 84 6.62 -22.62 33.33
C PRO A 84 6.05 -21.21 33.19
N ALA A 85 6.84 -20.25 32.66
CA ALA A 85 6.43 -18.87 32.51
C ALA A 85 5.17 -18.72 31.62
N PHE A 86 4.99 -19.56 30.61
CA PHE A 86 3.79 -19.56 29.79
C PHE A 86 2.65 -20.37 30.43
N GLN A 87 2.95 -21.60 30.88
CA GLN A 87 1.94 -22.54 31.38
C GLN A 87 1.27 -22.08 32.69
N THR A 88 1.89 -21.19 33.45
CA THR A 88 1.29 -20.61 34.69
C THR A 88 0.57 -19.29 34.47
N GLN A 89 0.41 -18.83 33.22
CA GLN A 89 -0.33 -17.59 32.94
C GLN A 89 -1.82 -17.76 33.28
N ARG A 90 -2.31 -16.86 34.14
CA ARG A 90 -3.71 -16.81 34.60
C ARG A 90 -4.48 -15.68 33.88
N GLY A 91 -5.78 -15.77 33.91
CA GLY A 91 -6.67 -14.73 33.39
C GLY A 91 -6.76 -14.64 31.88
N PHE A 92 -6.13 -15.53 31.14
CA PHE A 92 -6.17 -15.54 29.67
C PHE A 92 -7.57 -15.87 29.10
N ALA A 93 -8.39 -16.55 29.89
CA ALA A 93 -9.77 -16.93 29.53
C ALA A 93 -10.82 -16.35 30.47
N ASN A 94 -10.46 -15.42 31.35
CA ASN A 94 -11.31 -14.88 32.43
C ASN A 94 -11.94 -15.96 33.35
N SER A 95 -11.31 -17.13 33.49
CA SER A 95 -11.81 -18.26 34.29
C SER A 95 -10.68 -18.83 35.15
N ASP A 96 -10.76 -18.61 36.46
CA ASP A 96 -9.83 -19.20 37.41
C ASP A 96 -9.99 -20.73 37.47
N ASP A 97 -11.24 -21.26 37.29
CA ASP A 97 -11.51 -22.69 37.33
C ASP A 97 -10.84 -23.45 36.19
N LEU A 98 -10.83 -22.86 34.98
CA LEU A 98 -10.11 -23.44 33.84
C LEU A 98 -8.61 -23.46 34.10
N ASP A 99 -8.07 -22.38 34.65
CA ASP A 99 -6.63 -22.24 34.97
C ASP A 99 -6.23 -23.32 36.00
N ILE A 100 -7.04 -23.55 37.04
CA ILE A 100 -6.81 -24.57 38.05
C ILE A 100 -6.83 -25.98 37.41
N GLN A 101 -7.83 -26.30 36.61
CA GLN A 101 -7.92 -27.62 35.97
C GLN A 101 -6.72 -27.95 35.08
N LEU A 102 -6.24 -26.97 34.29
CA LEU A 102 -5.08 -27.18 33.43
C LEU A 102 -3.78 -27.32 34.22
N LEU A 103 -3.60 -26.57 35.32
CA LEU A 103 -2.45 -26.72 36.22
C LEU A 103 -2.49 -28.08 36.96
N GLU A 104 -3.63 -28.54 37.44
CA GLU A 104 -3.76 -29.87 38.04
C GLU A 104 -3.42 -31.00 37.07
N LYS A 105 -3.85 -30.88 35.80
CA LYS A 105 -3.52 -31.83 34.73
C LYS A 105 -1.99 -31.88 34.50
N LEU A 106 -1.28 -30.73 34.55
CA LEU A 106 0.18 -30.66 34.47
C LEU A 106 0.85 -31.32 35.69
N GLU A 107 0.36 -31.07 36.91
CA GLU A 107 0.89 -31.70 38.11
C GLU A 107 0.78 -33.24 38.06
N GLN A 108 -0.39 -33.76 37.65
CA GLN A 108 -0.59 -35.20 37.43
C GLN A 108 0.34 -35.81 36.37
N SER A 109 0.81 -34.98 35.43
CA SER A 109 1.75 -35.38 34.37
C SER A 109 3.23 -35.28 34.76
N GLY A 110 3.51 -34.95 36.03
CA GLY A 110 4.86 -34.92 36.60
C GLY A 110 5.50 -33.55 36.72
N PHE A 111 4.77 -32.46 36.38
CA PHE A 111 5.21 -31.06 36.61
C PHE A 111 4.80 -30.62 38.03
N THR A 112 5.24 -31.36 39.04
CA THR A 112 4.84 -31.16 40.43
C THR A 112 5.16 -29.73 40.91
N LYS A 113 4.30 -29.19 41.82
CA LYS A 113 4.40 -27.83 42.39
C LYS A 113 4.12 -26.69 41.39
N ILE A 114 3.66 -26.96 40.17
CA ILE A 114 3.38 -25.92 39.18
C ILE A 114 2.19 -25.03 39.59
N SER A 115 1.17 -25.59 40.25
CA SER A 115 0.00 -24.87 40.73
C SER A 115 0.32 -23.81 41.80
N SER A 116 1.39 -24.05 42.58
CA SER A 116 1.86 -23.11 43.62
C SER A 116 3.06 -22.28 43.18
N LEU A 117 3.51 -22.38 41.93
CA LEU A 117 4.70 -21.72 41.44
C LEU A 117 4.52 -20.21 41.37
N GLN A 118 5.45 -19.47 41.94
CA GLN A 118 5.53 -18.02 41.81
C GLN A 118 6.86 -17.65 41.14
N LEU A 119 6.78 -17.14 39.92
CA LEU A 119 7.93 -16.66 39.18
C LEU A 119 8.12 -15.15 39.42
N SER A 120 9.36 -14.75 39.67
CA SER A 120 9.70 -13.34 39.95
C SER A 120 9.54 -12.43 38.72
N SER A 121 9.78 -12.92 37.53
CA SER A 121 9.79 -12.11 36.28
C SER A 121 9.33 -12.89 35.06
N PRO A 122 8.11 -13.47 35.04
CA PRO A 122 7.64 -14.29 33.91
C PRO A 122 7.48 -13.48 32.63
N LYS A 123 7.10 -12.19 32.71
CA LYS A 123 6.96 -11.28 31.56
C LYS A 123 8.25 -11.00 30.79
N LYS A 124 9.43 -11.28 31.39
CA LYS A 124 10.74 -11.12 30.73
C LYS A 124 11.04 -12.25 29.74
N SER A 125 10.33 -13.35 29.77
CA SER A 125 10.47 -14.49 28.87
C SER A 125 9.18 -14.71 28.08
N HIS A 126 8.83 -13.73 27.22
CA HIS A 126 7.72 -13.90 26.28
C HIS A 126 7.98 -15.14 25.42
N HIS A 127 6.95 -15.95 25.13
CA HIS A 127 7.12 -17.27 24.49
C HIS A 127 7.89 -17.22 23.16
N SER A 128 7.75 -16.18 22.35
CA SER A 128 8.52 -16.05 21.10
C SER A 128 10.02 -15.89 21.37
N LEU A 129 10.39 -15.03 22.34
CA LEU A 129 11.78 -14.84 22.78
C LEU A 129 12.30 -16.10 23.47
N ALA A 130 11.46 -16.75 24.29
CA ALA A 130 11.79 -18.00 24.95
C ALA A 130 12.06 -19.12 23.94
N GLY A 131 11.24 -19.23 22.89
CA GLY A 131 11.45 -20.16 21.79
C GLY A 131 12.79 -19.92 21.07
N GLN A 132 13.09 -18.66 20.73
CA GLN A 132 14.36 -18.30 20.13
C GLN A 132 15.56 -18.68 21.01
N TYR A 133 15.48 -18.42 22.32
CA TYR A 133 16.54 -18.78 23.28
C TYR A 133 16.74 -20.30 23.37
N LEU A 134 15.67 -21.08 23.48
CA LEU A 134 15.74 -22.54 23.51
C LEU A 134 16.40 -23.11 22.25
N LEU A 135 15.93 -22.68 21.05
CA LEU A 135 16.51 -23.12 19.79
C LEU A 135 18.01 -22.74 19.67
N SER A 136 18.37 -21.51 20.05
CA SER A 136 19.77 -21.08 20.09
C SER A 136 20.60 -21.93 21.04
N SER A 137 20.03 -22.34 22.19
CA SER A 137 20.70 -23.22 23.16
C SER A 137 20.92 -24.65 22.65
N TYR A 138 20.08 -25.11 21.71
CA TYR A 138 20.21 -26.40 21.01
C TYR A 138 21.14 -26.34 19.80
N GLY A 139 21.71 -25.18 19.51
CA GLY A 139 22.68 -24.99 18.43
C GLY A 139 22.06 -24.58 17.08
N VAL A 140 20.76 -24.23 17.07
CA VAL A 140 20.14 -23.66 15.88
C VAL A 140 20.75 -22.30 15.56
N GLN A 141 21.04 -22.04 14.29
CA GLN A 141 21.70 -20.82 13.85
C GLN A 141 20.77 -19.60 14.01
N GLU A 142 21.38 -18.42 14.09
CA GLU A 142 20.69 -17.16 14.37
C GLU A 142 19.70 -16.77 13.26
N ASP A 143 20.04 -17.04 12.01
CA ASP A 143 19.19 -16.78 10.85
C ASP A 143 17.87 -17.58 10.83
N ILE A 144 17.86 -18.75 11.49
CA ILE A 144 16.67 -19.59 11.70
C ILE A 144 15.96 -19.19 13.00
N SER A 145 16.69 -19.14 14.13
CA SER A 145 16.07 -18.90 15.42
C SER A 145 15.38 -17.53 15.54
N THR A 146 15.87 -16.51 14.78
CA THR A 146 15.26 -15.17 14.76
C THR A 146 13.88 -15.17 14.10
N ILE A 147 13.62 -16.04 13.14
CA ILE A 147 12.30 -16.19 12.54
C ILE A 147 11.29 -16.58 13.63
N ILE A 148 11.67 -17.51 14.50
CA ILE A 148 10.85 -17.94 15.64
C ILE A 148 10.63 -16.80 16.64
N GLY A 149 11.69 -16.05 16.98
CA GLY A 149 11.57 -14.86 17.84
C GLY A 149 10.63 -13.79 17.28
N GLY A 150 10.53 -13.72 15.94
CA GLY A 150 9.76 -12.71 15.19
C GLY A 150 8.35 -13.13 14.76
N HIS A 151 7.85 -14.33 15.08
CA HIS A 151 6.58 -14.83 14.54
C HIS A 151 5.35 -14.01 14.95
N HIS A 152 5.43 -13.17 15.97
CA HIS A 152 4.41 -12.16 16.29
C HIS A 152 4.54 -10.84 15.52
N GLY A 153 5.31 -10.84 14.44
CA GLY A 153 5.46 -9.73 13.51
C GLY A 153 6.58 -8.73 13.83
N ARG A 154 7.36 -8.94 14.88
CA ARG A 154 8.52 -8.11 15.24
C ARG A 154 9.68 -8.98 15.73
N PRO A 155 10.74 -9.16 14.92
CA PRO A 155 12.00 -9.73 15.40
C PRO A 155 12.59 -8.91 16.56
N ILE A 156 13.42 -9.55 17.37
CA ILE A 156 14.10 -8.88 18.48
C ILE A 156 15.06 -7.80 18.01
N ASP A 157 15.25 -6.79 18.85
CA ASP A 157 16.10 -5.64 18.50
C ASP A 157 17.60 -5.92 18.67
N THR A 158 17.98 -6.75 19.66
CA THR A 158 19.40 -7.05 19.96
C THR A 158 19.62 -8.52 20.33
N ILE A 159 20.81 -9.05 20.04
CA ILE A 159 21.18 -10.40 20.43
C ILE A 159 21.32 -10.54 21.95
N GLU A 160 21.60 -9.45 22.66
CA GLU A 160 21.67 -9.38 24.10
C GLU A 160 20.35 -9.77 24.76
N ASP A 161 19.23 -9.46 24.13
CA ASP A 161 17.89 -9.85 24.64
C ASP A 161 17.75 -11.37 24.74
N VAL A 162 18.32 -12.11 23.77
CA VAL A 162 18.35 -13.59 23.80
C VAL A 162 19.33 -14.08 24.86
N LYS A 163 20.56 -13.53 24.91
CA LYS A 163 21.59 -13.96 25.89
C LYS A 163 21.15 -13.74 27.34
N ASN A 164 20.45 -12.62 27.58
CA ASN A 164 19.94 -12.27 28.91
C ASN A 164 18.90 -13.28 29.42
N GLN A 165 18.28 -14.09 28.56
CA GLN A 165 17.36 -15.15 28.98
C GLN A 165 18.03 -16.20 29.87
N GLY A 166 19.33 -16.40 29.74
CA GLY A 166 20.12 -17.23 30.65
C GLY A 166 20.08 -16.81 32.12
N SER A 167 19.71 -15.55 32.41
CA SER A 167 19.51 -15.05 33.77
C SER A 167 18.12 -15.37 34.35
N TYR A 168 17.20 -15.86 33.54
CA TYR A 168 15.79 -16.16 33.91
C TYR A 168 15.50 -17.66 33.82
N LEU A 169 16.46 -18.54 34.15
CA LEU A 169 16.30 -20.00 34.00
C LEU A 169 15.09 -20.57 34.75
N SER A 170 14.63 -19.93 35.82
CA SER A 170 13.40 -20.30 36.52
C SER A 170 12.16 -20.20 35.62
N ASN A 171 12.14 -19.28 34.65
CA ASN A 171 11.06 -19.15 33.70
C ASN A 171 10.97 -20.36 32.75
N TYR A 172 12.08 -21.12 32.61
CA TYR A 172 12.19 -22.29 31.72
C TYR A 172 12.07 -23.62 32.46
N PHE A 173 12.48 -23.68 33.76
CA PHE A 173 12.66 -24.92 34.51
C PHE A 173 12.12 -24.90 35.95
N GLN A 174 11.25 -23.93 36.29
CA GLN A 174 10.51 -23.92 37.55
C GLN A 174 11.40 -23.71 38.82
N ASN A 175 12.47 -22.92 38.71
CA ASN A 175 13.46 -22.66 39.80
C ASN A 175 14.15 -23.90 40.40
N GLU A 176 14.12 -25.05 39.73
CA GLU A 176 14.70 -26.27 40.27
C GLU A 176 16.13 -26.50 39.78
N SER A 177 16.91 -27.17 40.60
CA SER A 177 18.26 -27.53 40.20
C SER A 177 18.25 -28.47 38.99
N LYS A 178 19.33 -28.42 38.17
CA LYS A 178 19.44 -29.24 36.95
C LYS A 178 19.27 -30.75 37.21
N ASP A 179 19.56 -31.22 38.42
CA ASP A 179 19.44 -32.63 38.79
C ASP A 179 18.03 -33.01 39.25
N SER A 180 17.15 -32.05 39.49
CA SER A 180 15.82 -32.31 39.94
C SER A 180 14.97 -32.98 38.85
N ALA A 181 14.01 -33.81 39.28
CA ALA A 181 13.08 -34.47 38.37
C ALA A 181 12.23 -33.44 37.59
N ILE A 182 11.88 -32.31 38.24
CA ILE A 182 11.10 -31.23 37.63
C ILE A 182 11.85 -30.56 36.51
N HIS A 183 13.10 -30.16 36.74
CA HIS A 183 13.97 -29.57 35.72
C HIS A 183 14.13 -30.52 34.52
N LYS A 184 14.44 -31.82 34.81
CA LYS A 184 14.58 -32.85 33.75
C LYS A 184 13.30 -33.04 32.95
N ASN A 185 12.13 -32.91 33.58
CA ASN A 185 10.85 -33.00 32.87
C ASN A 185 10.65 -31.85 31.87
N TRP A 186 10.96 -30.60 32.27
CA TRP A 186 10.90 -29.46 31.36
C TRP A 186 11.91 -29.58 30.22
N ASP A 187 13.14 -29.91 30.51
CA ASP A 187 14.19 -30.11 29.50
C ASP A 187 13.84 -31.26 28.53
N LEU A 188 13.29 -32.35 29.06
CA LEU A 188 12.85 -33.50 28.27
C LEU A 188 11.75 -33.10 27.27
N VAL A 189 10.70 -32.41 27.73
CA VAL A 189 9.55 -32.08 26.88
C VAL A 189 9.93 -31.03 25.81
N GLN A 190 10.77 -30.07 26.15
CA GLN A 190 11.31 -29.09 25.21
C GLN A 190 12.17 -29.75 24.13
N LYS A 191 13.08 -30.66 24.53
CA LYS A 191 13.89 -31.44 23.59
C LYS A 191 13.09 -32.46 22.81
N GLU A 192 12.04 -33.04 23.37
CA GLU A 192 11.12 -33.94 22.66
C GLU A 192 10.45 -33.20 21.49
N ILE A 193 9.91 -31.98 21.71
CA ILE A 193 9.31 -31.16 20.65
C ILE A 193 10.34 -30.88 19.55
N PHE A 194 11.54 -30.44 19.93
CA PHE A 194 12.60 -30.10 19.00
C PHE A 194 13.10 -31.28 18.18
N ASN A 195 13.41 -32.41 18.83
CA ASN A 195 13.93 -33.61 18.16
C ASN A 195 12.86 -34.25 17.25
N CYS A 196 11.62 -34.32 17.71
CA CYS A 196 10.49 -34.80 16.88
C CYS A 196 10.36 -33.96 15.59
N ALA A 197 10.51 -32.63 15.68
CA ALA A 197 10.47 -31.76 14.51
C ALA A 197 11.62 -32.02 13.53
N LEU A 198 12.82 -32.30 14.01
CA LEU A 198 13.96 -32.68 13.17
C LEU A 198 13.71 -34.04 12.50
N ASP A 199 13.38 -35.07 13.30
CA ASP A 199 13.19 -36.45 12.82
C ASP A 199 12.06 -36.57 11.80
N GLU A 200 10.90 -35.97 12.07
CA GLU A 200 9.73 -36.00 11.17
C GLU A 200 9.99 -35.34 9.83
N LEU A 201 10.90 -34.35 9.79
CA LEU A 201 11.23 -33.62 8.57
C LEU A 201 12.57 -34.06 7.94
N GLY A 202 13.13 -35.19 8.45
CA GLY A 202 14.29 -35.86 7.87
C GLY A 202 15.59 -35.09 8.02
N PHE A 203 15.78 -34.38 9.16
CA PHE A 203 17.06 -33.81 9.58
C PHE A 203 17.67 -34.69 10.66
N ASP A 204 18.78 -35.36 10.37
CA ASP A 204 19.46 -36.26 11.34
C ASP A 204 20.06 -35.46 12.51
N SER A 205 20.35 -34.18 12.28
CA SER A 205 20.88 -33.29 13.31
C SER A 205 20.64 -31.79 12.99
N VAL A 206 20.76 -30.94 14.00
CA VAL A 206 20.72 -29.48 13.87
C VAL A 206 21.75 -28.93 12.88
N ARG A 207 22.84 -29.67 12.62
CA ARG A 207 23.90 -29.25 11.67
C ARG A 207 23.45 -29.33 10.20
N GLU A 208 22.43 -30.07 9.91
CA GLU A 208 21.85 -30.18 8.56
C GLU A 208 20.89 -29.05 8.22
N LEU A 209 20.46 -28.28 9.20
CA LEU A 209 19.68 -27.08 8.94
C LEU A 209 20.54 -26.10 8.12
N PRO A 210 20.04 -25.64 6.94
CA PRO A 210 20.80 -24.76 6.06
C PRO A 210 20.92 -23.35 6.62
N LYS A 211 21.94 -22.60 6.16
CA LYS A 211 21.96 -21.14 6.34
C LYS A 211 21.03 -20.49 5.33
N ILE A 212 20.41 -19.39 5.73
CA ILE A 212 19.40 -18.72 4.94
C ILE A 212 19.82 -17.27 4.67
N LYS A 213 19.77 -16.81 3.39
CA LYS A 213 19.94 -15.39 3.08
C LYS A 213 18.75 -14.59 3.59
N GLN A 214 19.00 -13.34 4.00
CA GLN A 214 17.98 -12.49 4.63
C GLN A 214 16.68 -12.35 3.83
N PRO A 215 16.66 -12.19 2.49
CA PRO A 215 15.39 -12.13 1.75
C PRO A 215 14.49 -13.35 1.97
N ALA A 216 15.06 -14.55 1.99
CA ALA A 216 14.27 -15.77 2.24
C ALA A 216 13.82 -15.87 3.72
N GLN A 217 14.62 -15.38 4.68
CA GLN A 217 14.18 -15.31 6.08
C GLN A 217 12.90 -14.46 6.24
N VAL A 218 12.83 -13.31 5.54
CA VAL A 218 11.63 -12.44 5.56
C VAL A 218 10.42 -13.18 5.00
N ILE A 219 10.59 -13.88 3.88
CA ILE A 219 9.48 -14.64 3.25
C ILE A 219 9.04 -15.81 4.14
N LEU A 220 9.98 -16.57 4.69
CA LEU A 220 9.69 -17.66 5.63
C LEU A 220 9.03 -17.17 6.93
N SER A 221 9.44 -16.00 7.44
CA SER A 221 8.79 -15.34 8.58
C SER A 221 7.33 -14.98 8.26
N GLY A 222 7.08 -14.41 7.08
CA GLY A 222 5.71 -14.11 6.63
C GLY A 222 4.86 -15.37 6.47
N LEU A 223 5.41 -16.43 5.90
CA LEU A 223 4.73 -17.72 5.72
C LEU A 223 4.38 -18.35 7.06
N LEU A 224 5.30 -18.33 8.01
CA LEU A 224 5.08 -18.83 9.37
C LEU A 224 3.96 -18.06 10.08
N ILE A 225 3.97 -16.72 10.02
CA ILE A 225 2.91 -15.88 10.61
C ILE A 225 1.55 -16.20 9.99
N MET A 226 1.50 -16.35 8.66
CA MET A 226 0.28 -16.71 7.94
C MET A 226 -0.24 -18.08 8.37
N ALA A 227 0.62 -19.08 8.44
CA ALA A 227 0.27 -20.44 8.82
C ALA A 227 -0.24 -20.51 10.28
N ASP A 228 0.45 -19.84 11.21
CA ASP A 228 0.01 -19.74 12.61
C ASP A 228 -1.35 -19.05 12.73
N TRP A 229 -1.60 -17.97 12.00
CA TRP A 229 -2.91 -17.28 12.02
C TRP A 229 -4.04 -18.16 11.50
N ILE A 230 -3.81 -18.98 10.47
CA ILE A 230 -4.79 -19.93 9.95
C ILE A 230 -5.03 -21.04 10.96
N ALA A 231 -3.98 -21.72 11.47
CA ALA A 231 -4.06 -22.78 12.45
C ALA A 231 -4.59 -22.31 13.82
N SER A 232 -4.48 -21.02 14.09
CA SER A 232 -4.94 -20.36 15.31
C SER A 232 -6.40 -19.90 15.24
N ASN A 233 -7.03 -19.92 14.10
CA ASN A 233 -8.42 -19.46 13.93
C ASN A 233 -9.40 -20.56 14.30
N GLU A 234 -10.24 -20.29 15.31
CA GLU A 234 -11.20 -21.27 15.84
C GLU A 234 -12.27 -21.67 14.82
N HIS A 235 -12.53 -20.86 13.82
CA HIS A 235 -13.46 -21.19 12.73
C HIS A 235 -12.89 -22.30 11.82
N TYR A 236 -11.57 -22.29 11.58
CA TYR A 236 -10.90 -23.30 10.77
C TYR A 236 -10.43 -24.50 11.62
N PHE A 237 -9.88 -24.23 12.80
CA PHE A 237 -9.31 -25.21 13.73
C PHE A 237 -9.97 -25.07 15.13
N PRO A 238 -11.14 -25.69 15.36
CA PRO A 238 -11.87 -25.59 16.64
C PRO A 238 -11.04 -26.05 17.82
N LEU A 239 -11.24 -25.39 18.98
CA LEU A 239 -10.68 -25.82 20.24
C LEU A 239 -11.35 -27.12 20.70
N LEU A 240 -10.67 -27.87 21.56
CA LEU A 240 -11.16 -29.14 22.13
C LEU A 240 -11.79 -28.92 23.50
N SER A 241 -12.75 -29.74 23.88
CA SER A 241 -13.26 -29.74 25.23
C SER A 241 -12.19 -30.27 26.23
N VAL A 242 -12.05 -29.60 27.38
CA VAL A 242 -11.09 -30.02 28.42
C VAL A 242 -11.55 -31.32 29.08
N ASN A 243 -12.87 -31.55 29.16
CA ASN A 243 -13.53 -32.60 29.92
C ASN A 243 -13.93 -33.84 29.10
N GLU A 244 -13.96 -33.71 27.78
CA GLU A 244 -14.34 -34.79 26.87
C GLU A 244 -13.07 -35.41 26.25
N LYS A 245 -13.07 -36.78 26.21
CA LYS A 245 -12.03 -37.54 25.51
C LYS A 245 -12.49 -37.74 24.08
N GLU A 246 -12.23 -36.77 23.21
CA GLU A 246 -12.43 -36.94 21.77
C GLU A 246 -11.20 -37.60 21.15
N GLU A 247 -11.43 -38.65 20.36
CA GLU A 247 -10.42 -39.15 19.42
C GLU A 247 -10.37 -38.20 18.21
N ILE A 248 -9.30 -37.48 18.08
CA ILE A 248 -9.15 -36.49 17.01
C ILE A 248 -8.63 -37.19 15.75
N ASP A 249 -9.43 -37.19 14.71
CA ASP A 249 -8.94 -37.50 13.37
C ASP A 249 -8.17 -36.27 12.84
N LYS A 250 -6.84 -36.31 12.99
CA LYS A 250 -5.94 -35.22 12.61
C LYS A 250 -5.97 -34.94 11.12
N LEU A 251 -6.20 -35.95 10.28
CA LEU A 251 -6.25 -35.80 8.83
C LEU A 251 -7.53 -35.08 8.40
N SER A 252 -8.69 -35.50 8.91
CA SER A 252 -9.97 -34.82 8.67
C SER A 252 -9.92 -33.37 9.17
N ARG A 253 -9.40 -33.15 10.41
CA ARG A 253 -9.23 -31.81 10.98
C ARG A 253 -8.41 -30.88 10.06
N LEU A 254 -7.32 -31.38 9.50
CA LEU A 254 -6.48 -30.62 8.60
C LEU A 254 -7.19 -30.30 7.28
N GLN A 255 -7.81 -31.31 6.66
CA GLN A 255 -8.53 -31.14 5.40
C GLN A 255 -9.69 -30.16 5.53
N ASP A 256 -10.56 -30.37 6.53
CA ASP A 256 -11.70 -29.49 6.78
C ASP A 256 -11.26 -28.04 7.09
N GLY A 257 -10.21 -27.87 7.88
CA GLY A 257 -9.67 -26.55 8.22
C GLY A 257 -9.11 -25.82 7.02
N PHE A 258 -8.36 -26.52 6.19
CA PHE A 258 -7.77 -25.94 4.98
C PHE A 258 -8.81 -25.63 3.91
N GLU A 259 -9.79 -26.52 3.68
CA GLU A 259 -10.87 -26.29 2.72
C GLU A 259 -11.76 -25.11 3.12
N ARG A 260 -12.06 -24.97 4.42
CA ARG A 260 -12.79 -23.77 4.91
C ARG A 260 -12.03 -22.48 4.68
N TRP A 261 -10.70 -22.51 4.76
CA TRP A 261 -9.87 -21.34 4.52
C TRP A 261 -9.64 -21.09 3.03
N LYS A 262 -9.34 -22.13 2.24
CA LYS A 262 -9.02 -22.04 0.80
C LYS A 262 -10.29 -21.85 -0.02
N LYS A 263 -10.63 -20.60 -0.32
CA LYS A 263 -11.80 -20.24 -1.15
C LYS A 263 -11.47 -20.02 -2.62
N THR A 264 -10.19 -19.87 -2.96
CA THR A 264 -9.71 -19.51 -4.31
C THR A 264 -8.62 -20.45 -4.77
N GLY A 265 -8.53 -20.65 -6.08
CA GLY A 265 -7.42 -21.31 -6.73
C GLY A 265 -6.17 -20.42 -6.77
N LEU A 266 -5.02 -21.01 -7.04
CA LEU A 266 -3.79 -20.28 -7.35
C LEU A 266 -3.79 -19.94 -8.84
N TRP A 267 -3.70 -18.65 -9.19
CA TRP A 267 -3.56 -18.28 -10.59
C TRP A 267 -2.24 -18.81 -11.16
N GLN A 268 -2.33 -19.63 -12.21
CA GLN A 268 -1.19 -20.17 -12.94
C GLN A 268 -1.17 -19.58 -14.34
N PRO A 269 -0.30 -18.57 -14.60
CA PRO A 269 -0.24 -17.93 -15.91
C PRO A 269 0.25 -18.93 -16.98
N LYS A 270 -0.43 -18.92 -18.12
CA LYS A 270 -0.11 -19.80 -19.24
C LYS A 270 1.02 -19.24 -20.10
N TYR A 271 1.75 -20.15 -20.76
CA TYR A 271 2.74 -19.77 -21.77
C TYR A 271 2.08 -19.07 -22.96
N ILE A 272 2.59 -17.93 -23.33
CA ILE A 272 2.07 -17.06 -24.39
C ILE A 272 2.95 -17.19 -25.62
N SER A 273 2.44 -17.82 -26.67
CA SER A 273 3.17 -17.97 -27.94
C SER A 273 2.99 -16.79 -28.91
N LYS A 274 1.84 -16.13 -28.84
CA LYS A 274 1.48 -14.98 -29.70
C LYS A 274 1.02 -13.81 -28.85
N PRO A 275 1.92 -12.93 -28.42
CA PRO A 275 1.56 -11.87 -27.46
C PRO A 275 0.54 -10.86 -28.01
N ASP A 276 0.52 -10.58 -29.31
CA ASP A 276 -0.41 -9.63 -29.91
C ASP A 276 -1.86 -10.13 -29.88
N SER A 277 -2.09 -11.46 -29.99
CA SER A 277 -3.44 -12.01 -29.92
C SER A 277 -4.11 -11.81 -28.55
N LEU A 278 -3.32 -11.67 -27.48
CA LEU A 278 -3.83 -11.43 -26.13
C LEU A 278 -4.62 -10.13 -26.01
N TYR A 279 -4.26 -9.08 -26.75
CA TYR A 279 -5.01 -7.82 -26.70
C TYR A 279 -6.43 -8.02 -27.18
N LYS A 280 -6.61 -8.82 -28.24
CA LYS A 280 -7.94 -9.17 -28.76
C LYS A 280 -8.71 -10.06 -27.81
N GLU A 281 -8.04 -11.05 -27.22
CA GLU A 281 -8.64 -12.00 -26.27
C GLU A 281 -9.05 -11.31 -24.96
N ARG A 282 -8.20 -10.44 -24.41
CA ARG A 282 -8.42 -9.80 -23.11
C ARG A 282 -9.27 -8.55 -23.18
N PHE A 283 -9.13 -7.75 -24.26
CA PHE A 283 -9.70 -6.41 -24.36
C PHE A 283 -10.56 -6.18 -25.62
N GLY A 284 -10.59 -7.10 -26.58
CA GLY A 284 -11.42 -7.01 -27.78
C GLY A 284 -10.87 -6.09 -28.88
N PHE A 285 -9.60 -5.65 -28.82
CA PHE A 285 -8.96 -4.80 -29.82
C PHE A 285 -7.57 -5.30 -30.21
N GLU A 286 -7.06 -4.87 -31.36
CA GLU A 286 -5.70 -5.15 -31.82
C GLU A 286 -4.70 -4.17 -31.17
N PRO A 287 -3.47 -4.60 -30.82
CA PRO A 287 -2.49 -3.75 -30.19
C PRO A 287 -2.01 -2.62 -31.11
N ASN A 288 -1.74 -1.45 -30.55
CA ASN A 288 -1.02 -0.41 -31.26
C ASN A 288 0.49 -0.72 -31.32
N ASN A 289 1.25 0.11 -32.06
CA ASN A 289 2.66 -0.13 -32.29
C ASN A 289 3.49 -0.23 -30.99
N VAL A 290 3.26 0.62 -30.01
CA VAL A 290 4.00 0.59 -28.72
C VAL A 290 3.65 -0.66 -27.92
N GLN A 291 2.36 -1.03 -27.88
CA GLN A 291 1.86 -2.22 -27.22
C GLN A 291 2.46 -3.51 -27.82
N SER A 292 2.46 -3.61 -29.15
CA SER A 292 3.02 -4.76 -29.86
C SER A 292 4.53 -4.86 -29.65
N ILE A 293 5.28 -3.77 -29.80
CA ILE A 293 6.74 -3.77 -29.57
C ILE A 293 7.06 -4.18 -28.14
N LEU A 294 6.37 -3.64 -27.15
CA LEU A 294 6.59 -4.02 -25.74
C LEU A 294 6.36 -5.52 -25.53
N SER A 295 5.25 -6.06 -26.02
CA SER A 295 4.93 -7.48 -25.88
C SER A 295 5.97 -8.40 -26.55
N HIS A 296 6.49 -8.00 -27.71
CA HIS A 296 7.55 -8.76 -28.39
C HIS A 296 8.88 -8.68 -27.63
N VAL A 297 9.25 -7.51 -27.11
CA VAL A 297 10.44 -7.33 -26.27
C VAL A 297 10.38 -8.25 -25.05
N ILE A 298 9.25 -8.25 -24.31
CA ILE A 298 9.09 -9.11 -23.13
C ILE A 298 9.19 -10.59 -23.48
N THR A 299 8.71 -11.00 -24.68
CA THR A 299 8.86 -12.39 -25.13
C THR A 299 10.32 -12.79 -25.28
N GLN A 300 11.21 -11.88 -25.71
CA GLN A 300 12.62 -12.14 -25.96
C GLN A 300 13.50 -12.14 -24.70
N ILE A 301 13.10 -11.45 -23.65
CA ILE A 301 13.88 -11.35 -22.39
C ILE A 301 14.05 -12.74 -21.76
N SER A 302 15.25 -13.10 -21.40
CA SER A 302 15.60 -14.39 -20.77
C SER A 302 15.49 -14.35 -19.24
N LYS A 303 15.95 -13.25 -18.62
CA LYS A 303 15.96 -13.04 -17.16
C LYS A 303 15.31 -11.69 -16.83
N PRO A 304 13.97 -11.61 -16.94
CA PRO A 304 13.25 -10.37 -16.76
C PRO A 304 13.31 -9.85 -15.32
N GLY A 305 13.34 -8.56 -15.18
CA GLY A 305 13.27 -7.88 -13.89
C GLY A 305 12.42 -6.62 -13.98
N ILE A 306 13.04 -5.45 -14.19
CA ILE A 306 12.32 -4.19 -14.25
C ILE A 306 12.09 -3.75 -15.69
N VAL A 307 10.90 -3.21 -15.96
CA VAL A 307 10.49 -2.62 -17.24
C VAL A 307 9.94 -1.23 -17.00
N VAL A 308 10.45 -0.22 -17.69
CA VAL A 308 9.96 1.17 -17.62
C VAL A 308 9.38 1.53 -18.99
N LEU A 309 8.09 1.85 -19.02
CA LEU A 309 7.39 2.33 -20.21
C LEU A 309 7.09 3.83 -20.07
N GLU A 310 7.74 4.63 -20.86
CA GLU A 310 7.49 6.06 -21.00
C GLU A 310 6.72 6.31 -22.30
N ALA A 311 5.48 6.75 -22.16
CA ALA A 311 4.61 6.93 -23.33
C ALA A 311 3.48 7.95 -23.04
N PRO A 312 2.95 8.64 -24.09
CA PRO A 312 1.92 9.66 -23.93
C PRO A 312 0.66 9.12 -23.21
N MET A 313 -0.09 10.03 -22.63
CA MET A 313 -1.42 9.73 -22.09
C MET A 313 -2.35 9.26 -23.21
N GLY A 314 -3.26 8.33 -22.89
CA GLY A 314 -4.24 7.82 -23.84
C GLY A 314 -3.74 6.73 -24.80
N LEU A 315 -2.46 6.35 -24.73
CA LEU A 315 -1.86 5.31 -25.59
C LEU A 315 -2.18 3.87 -25.15
N GLY A 316 -2.97 3.68 -24.08
CA GLY A 316 -3.31 2.35 -23.59
C GLY A 316 -2.17 1.70 -22.77
N LYS A 317 -1.45 2.51 -21.96
CA LYS A 317 -0.39 2.02 -21.07
C LYS A 317 -0.89 0.97 -20.08
N THR A 318 -2.12 1.11 -19.60
CA THR A 318 -2.73 0.16 -18.65
C THR A 318 -2.85 -1.23 -19.26
N GLU A 319 -3.45 -1.36 -20.44
CA GLU A 319 -3.60 -2.62 -21.14
C GLU A 319 -2.22 -3.22 -21.51
N ALA A 320 -1.28 -2.38 -21.97
CA ALA A 320 0.09 -2.79 -22.23
C ALA A 320 0.74 -3.40 -20.99
N SER A 321 0.56 -2.77 -19.82
CA SER A 321 1.14 -3.25 -18.56
C SER A 321 0.51 -4.55 -18.06
N LEU A 322 -0.80 -4.75 -18.27
CA LEU A 322 -1.49 -5.97 -17.88
C LEU A 322 -1.02 -7.17 -18.72
N ILE A 323 -0.90 -7.01 -20.05
CA ILE A 323 -0.32 -8.04 -20.93
C ILE A 323 1.14 -8.33 -20.56
N THR A 324 1.93 -7.27 -20.32
CA THR A 324 3.31 -7.40 -19.84
C THR A 324 3.39 -8.19 -18.54
N ALA A 325 2.48 -7.90 -17.58
CA ALA A 325 2.44 -8.61 -16.31
C ALA A 325 2.11 -10.09 -16.47
N GLU A 326 1.17 -10.45 -17.37
CA GLU A 326 0.85 -11.84 -17.69
C GLU A 326 2.06 -12.59 -18.26
N GLN A 327 2.78 -11.97 -19.22
CA GLN A 327 4.01 -12.52 -19.78
C GLN A 327 5.13 -12.68 -18.72
N LEU A 328 5.33 -11.66 -17.88
CA LEU A 328 6.36 -11.68 -16.84
C LEU A 328 6.02 -12.70 -15.74
N ALA A 329 4.76 -12.83 -15.36
CA ALA A 329 4.30 -13.82 -14.39
C ALA A 329 4.65 -15.24 -14.85
N THR A 330 4.38 -15.55 -16.13
CA THR A 330 4.75 -16.84 -16.75
C THR A 330 6.25 -17.10 -16.69
N LYS A 331 7.07 -16.10 -17.07
CA LYS A 331 8.54 -16.25 -17.12
C LYS A 331 9.21 -16.39 -15.76
N THR A 332 8.60 -15.81 -14.71
CA THR A 332 9.21 -15.73 -13.38
C THR A 332 8.50 -16.59 -12.33
N GLY A 333 7.48 -17.35 -12.76
CA GLY A 333 6.70 -18.19 -11.87
C GLY A 333 5.93 -17.41 -10.81
N ARG A 334 5.45 -16.20 -11.13
CA ARG A 334 4.61 -15.40 -10.22
C ARG A 334 3.14 -15.72 -10.44
N SER A 335 2.33 -15.57 -9.38
CA SER A 335 0.92 -16.00 -9.38
C SER A 335 0.03 -14.87 -8.86
N GLY A 336 0.19 -13.66 -9.38
CA GLY A 336 -0.62 -12.53 -8.98
C GLY A 336 -0.11 -11.20 -9.50
N LEU A 337 -0.87 -10.15 -9.21
CA LEU A 337 -0.63 -8.78 -9.63
C LEU A 337 -0.83 -7.80 -8.49
N PHE A 338 0.04 -6.82 -8.38
CA PHE A 338 -0.24 -5.57 -7.67
C PHE A 338 -0.25 -4.41 -8.67
N PHE A 339 -1.35 -3.65 -8.68
CA PHE A 339 -1.47 -2.44 -9.50
C PHE A 339 -1.53 -1.20 -8.59
N GLY A 340 -0.44 -0.46 -8.53
CA GLY A 340 -0.27 0.72 -7.69
C GLY A 340 -0.50 2.03 -8.44
N LEU A 341 -1.40 2.88 -7.92
CA LEU A 341 -1.81 4.15 -8.49
C LEU A 341 -1.53 5.31 -7.53
N PRO A 342 -1.34 6.53 -8.04
CA PRO A 342 -0.96 7.67 -7.19
C PRO A 342 -2.07 8.10 -6.22
N THR A 343 -3.34 7.93 -6.59
CA THR A 343 -4.48 8.39 -5.80
C THR A 343 -5.59 7.35 -5.64
N GLN A 344 -6.43 7.53 -4.61
CA GLN A 344 -7.61 6.68 -4.39
C GLN A 344 -8.64 6.80 -5.53
N ALA A 345 -8.81 7.99 -6.09
CA ALA A 345 -9.74 8.24 -7.19
C ALA A 345 -9.33 7.47 -8.46
N THR A 346 -8.03 7.48 -8.80
CA THR A 346 -7.50 6.69 -9.93
C THR A 346 -7.64 5.19 -9.67
N SER A 347 -7.44 4.73 -8.44
CA SER A 347 -7.62 3.32 -8.05
C SER A 347 -9.07 2.86 -8.26
N ASN A 348 -10.04 3.69 -7.90
CA ASN A 348 -11.45 3.41 -8.12
C ASN A 348 -11.79 3.34 -9.63
N GLY A 349 -11.28 4.28 -10.42
CA GLY A 349 -11.55 4.34 -11.86
C GLY A 349 -10.97 3.18 -12.67
N ILE A 350 -9.86 2.60 -12.19
CA ILE A 350 -9.17 1.50 -12.88
C ILE A 350 -9.62 0.12 -12.41
N PHE A 351 -10.21 0.01 -11.21
CA PHE A 351 -10.59 -1.26 -10.59
C PHE A 351 -11.44 -2.14 -11.52
N ASN A 352 -12.50 -1.59 -12.09
CA ASN A 352 -13.40 -2.29 -13.00
C ASN A 352 -12.70 -2.80 -14.29
N ARG A 353 -11.66 -2.08 -14.77
CA ARG A 353 -10.88 -2.54 -15.94
C ARG A 353 -10.00 -3.73 -15.60
N ILE A 354 -9.41 -3.72 -14.39
CA ILE A 354 -8.59 -4.83 -13.91
C ILE A 354 -9.46 -6.02 -13.55
N GLU A 355 -10.62 -5.82 -12.94
CA GLU A 355 -11.60 -6.87 -12.67
C GLU A 355 -11.98 -7.62 -13.96
N LYS A 356 -12.34 -6.89 -15.03
CA LYS A 356 -12.64 -7.49 -16.35
C LYS A 356 -11.45 -8.23 -16.94
N TRP A 357 -10.23 -7.72 -16.76
CA TRP A 357 -9.04 -8.45 -17.18
C TRP A 357 -8.86 -9.72 -16.36
N VAL A 358 -9.01 -9.69 -15.03
CA VAL A 358 -8.97 -10.89 -14.17
C VAL A 358 -10.06 -11.89 -14.59
N GLU A 359 -11.27 -11.43 -14.90
CA GLU A 359 -12.32 -12.27 -15.45
C GLU A 359 -11.91 -12.97 -16.76
N SER A 360 -11.18 -12.27 -17.62
CA SER A 360 -10.69 -12.84 -18.88
C SER A 360 -9.54 -13.83 -18.74
N LEU A 361 -8.90 -13.92 -17.54
CA LEU A 361 -7.84 -14.90 -17.26
C LEU A 361 -8.37 -16.30 -16.94
N LYS A 362 -9.67 -16.40 -16.67
CA LYS A 362 -10.31 -17.67 -16.35
C LYS A 362 -10.24 -18.61 -17.56
N ASP A 363 -9.99 -19.85 -17.25
CA ASP A 363 -10.25 -20.95 -18.18
C ASP A 363 -11.70 -21.44 -18.01
N ASP A 364 -12.14 -22.35 -18.89
CA ASP A 364 -13.38 -23.13 -18.70
C ASP A 364 -13.34 -24.02 -17.43
N SER A 365 -12.30 -23.87 -16.61
CA SER A 365 -12.09 -24.58 -15.37
C SER A 365 -12.83 -23.89 -14.21
N GLU A 366 -13.17 -24.65 -13.19
CA GLU A 366 -13.91 -24.25 -11.99
C GLU A 366 -13.14 -23.28 -11.07
N ASP A 367 -12.04 -22.67 -11.53
CA ASP A 367 -11.17 -21.84 -10.70
C ASP A 367 -11.81 -20.50 -10.34
N ILE A 368 -11.93 -20.23 -9.05
CA ILE A 368 -12.37 -18.96 -8.49
C ILE A 368 -11.13 -18.11 -8.22
N LEU A 369 -11.07 -16.90 -8.82
CA LEU A 369 -10.00 -15.93 -8.59
C LEU A 369 -10.44 -14.84 -7.61
N SER A 370 -9.50 -14.30 -6.82
CA SER A 370 -9.78 -13.25 -5.84
C SER A 370 -9.09 -11.94 -6.19
N ILE A 371 -9.82 -10.82 -6.00
CA ILE A 371 -9.31 -9.46 -6.19
C ILE A 371 -9.61 -8.59 -4.99
N GLN A 372 -8.69 -7.71 -4.62
CA GLN A 372 -8.85 -6.72 -3.55
C GLN A 372 -8.62 -5.30 -4.05
N LEU A 373 -9.43 -4.38 -3.53
CA LEU A 373 -9.20 -2.93 -3.64
C LEU A 373 -8.69 -2.41 -2.29
N VAL A 374 -7.47 -1.85 -2.28
CA VAL A 374 -6.78 -1.52 -1.02
C VAL A 374 -6.39 -0.05 -0.97
N HIS A 375 -7.24 0.75 -0.35
CA HIS A 375 -6.97 2.15 0.02
C HIS A 375 -7.96 2.61 1.10
N GLY A 376 -7.73 3.78 1.70
CA GLY A 376 -8.51 4.26 2.86
C GLY A 376 -10.02 4.39 2.60
N LYS A 377 -10.46 4.51 1.36
CA LYS A 377 -11.87 4.68 0.95
C LYS A 377 -12.38 3.58 0.01
N ALA A 378 -11.78 2.39 0.01
CA ALA A 378 -12.22 1.26 -0.83
C ALA A 378 -13.69 0.89 -0.61
N ALA A 379 -14.18 1.03 0.62
CA ALA A 379 -15.59 0.80 0.97
C ALA A 379 -16.59 1.79 0.32
N LEU A 380 -16.11 2.81 -0.40
CA LEU A 380 -16.94 3.75 -1.19
C LEU A 380 -17.11 3.30 -2.64
N ASN A 381 -16.30 2.38 -3.14
CA ASN A 381 -16.37 1.92 -4.51
C ASN A 381 -17.59 0.99 -4.69
N GLU A 382 -18.54 1.38 -5.57
CA GLU A 382 -19.78 0.65 -5.78
C GLU A 382 -19.53 -0.73 -6.41
N ASP A 383 -18.60 -0.84 -7.35
CA ASP A 383 -18.30 -2.09 -8.05
C ASP A 383 -17.63 -3.09 -7.10
N PHE A 384 -16.68 -2.62 -6.28
CA PHE A 384 -16.08 -3.42 -5.22
C PHE A 384 -17.11 -3.91 -4.18
N LEU A 385 -18.08 -3.06 -3.82
CA LEU A 385 -19.14 -3.43 -2.89
C LEU A 385 -20.12 -4.43 -3.49
N LYS A 386 -20.47 -4.31 -4.77
CA LYS A 386 -21.33 -5.28 -5.47
C LYS A 386 -20.64 -6.63 -5.55
N LEU A 387 -19.37 -6.66 -5.92
CA LEU A 387 -18.58 -7.88 -5.98
C LEU A 387 -18.49 -8.55 -4.59
N ARG A 388 -18.28 -7.76 -3.54
CA ARG A 388 -18.28 -8.24 -2.14
C ARG A 388 -19.64 -8.78 -1.71
N ALA A 389 -20.73 -8.13 -2.06
CA ALA A 389 -22.09 -8.59 -1.72
C ALA A 389 -22.43 -9.92 -2.43
N ASN A 390 -22.02 -10.07 -3.68
CA ASN A 390 -22.20 -11.31 -4.44
C ASN A 390 -21.42 -12.47 -3.81
N THR A 391 -20.26 -12.20 -3.20
CA THR A 391 -19.45 -13.22 -2.51
C THR A 391 -20.14 -13.80 -1.26
N PHE A 392 -21.02 -13.04 -0.58
CA PHE A 392 -21.75 -13.53 0.59
C PHE A 392 -22.86 -14.55 0.26
N ASN A 393 -23.35 -14.57 -0.98
CA ASN A 393 -24.37 -15.51 -1.45
C ASN A 393 -23.71 -16.73 -2.10
N PHE A 394 -22.88 -17.46 -1.34
CA PHE A 394 -22.05 -18.56 -1.84
C PHE A 394 -22.86 -19.68 -2.55
N ASP A 395 -24.13 -19.85 -2.25
CA ASP A 395 -25.01 -20.85 -2.88
C ASP A 395 -25.35 -20.49 -4.33
N ASP A 396 -25.15 -19.23 -4.75
CA ASP A 396 -25.43 -18.70 -6.08
C ASP A 396 -24.15 -18.37 -6.88
N VAL A 397 -22.93 -18.64 -6.34
CA VAL A 397 -21.68 -18.37 -7.07
C VAL A 397 -21.49 -19.43 -8.14
N GLU A 398 -21.63 -19.03 -9.39
CA GLU A 398 -21.30 -19.89 -10.54
C GLU A 398 -19.81 -20.26 -10.53
N ASN A 399 -19.49 -21.49 -10.92
CA ASN A 399 -18.12 -21.95 -11.08
C ASN A 399 -17.32 -20.97 -11.96
N GLY A 400 -16.13 -20.61 -11.54
CA GLY A 400 -15.27 -19.69 -12.28
C GLY A 400 -15.57 -18.19 -12.07
N SER A 401 -16.10 -17.76 -10.91
CA SER A 401 -16.36 -16.36 -10.57
C SER A 401 -15.13 -15.65 -10.00
N VAL A 402 -15.03 -14.32 -10.19
CA VAL A 402 -14.11 -13.45 -9.43
C VAL A 402 -14.80 -13.07 -8.13
N ILE A 403 -14.10 -13.21 -7.01
CA ILE A 403 -14.67 -12.95 -5.68
C ILE A 403 -13.77 -12.03 -4.85
N ILE A 404 -14.30 -11.55 -3.73
CA ILE A 404 -13.52 -10.91 -2.66
C ILE A 404 -13.39 -11.92 -1.52
N ASN A 405 -12.18 -12.44 -1.32
CA ASN A 405 -11.91 -13.33 -0.20
C ASN A 405 -11.83 -12.53 1.10
N GLU A 406 -12.73 -12.81 2.04
CA GLU A 406 -12.83 -12.07 3.30
C GLU A 406 -11.60 -12.21 4.19
N TRP A 407 -10.91 -13.34 4.15
CA TRP A 407 -9.69 -13.54 4.94
C TRP A 407 -8.60 -12.54 4.51
N PHE A 408 -8.56 -12.19 3.21
CA PHE A 408 -7.66 -11.17 2.68
C PHE A 408 -8.22 -9.74 2.77
N SER A 409 -9.47 -9.54 3.20
CA SER A 409 -10.05 -8.19 3.37
C SER A 409 -9.54 -7.44 4.60
N GLY A 410 -8.77 -8.08 5.47
CA GLY A 410 -8.10 -7.45 6.60
C GLY A 410 -6.94 -6.55 6.18
N ARG A 411 -6.72 -5.43 6.89
CA ARG A 411 -5.63 -4.49 6.58
C ARG A 411 -4.26 -5.16 6.45
N LYS A 412 -3.95 -6.14 7.30
CA LYS A 412 -2.67 -6.86 7.31
C LYS A 412 -2.56 -7.97 6.28
N THR A 413 -3.67 -8.51 5.83
CA THR A 413 -3.75 -9.66 4.93
C THR A 413 -4.05 -9.29 3.49
N SER A 414 -4.51 -8.07 3.22
CA SER A 414 -4.91 -7.64 1.87
C SER A 414 -3.78 -7.72 0.83
N ALA A 415 -2.54 -7.51 1.23
CA ALA A 415 -1.40 -7.68 0.36
C ALA A 415 -1.11 -9.15 -0.03
N LEU A 416 -1.70 -10.13 0.67
CA LEU A 416 -1.52 -11.56 0.42
C LEU A 416 -2.41 -12.09 -0.70
N ASP A 417 -3.52 -11.40 -1.04
CA ASP A 417 -4.42 -11.81 -2.12
C ASP A 417 -3.71 -11.82 -3.49
N ASP A 418 -4.22 -12.56 -4.44
CA ASP A 418 -3.55 -12.74 -5.75
C ASP A 418 -3.58 -11.47 -6.58
N PHE A 419 -4.74 -10.83 -6.72
CA PHE A 419 -4.90 -9.59 -7.47
C PHE A 419 -5.23 -8.44 -6.54
N VAL A 420 -4.38 -7.42 -6.52
CA VAL A 420 -4.53 -6.27 -5.62
C VAL A 420 -4.42 -4.98 -6.41
N VAL A 421 -5.46 -4.17 -6.35
CA VAL A 421 -5.48 -2.80 -6.86
C VAL A 421 -5.43 -1.86 -5.68
N GLY A 422 -4.55 -0.87 -5.70
CA GLY A 422 -4.44 0.04 -4.57
C GLY A 422 -3.65 1.30 -4.86
N THR A 423 -3.53 2.14 -3.83
CA THR A 423 -2.62 3.28 -3.94
C THR A 423 -1.17 2.82 -3.81
N VAL A 424 -0.27 3.56 -4.43
CA VAL A 424 1.18 3.30 -4.33
C VAL A 424 1.68 3.25 -2.89
N ASP A 425 1.00 3.91 -1.95
CA ASP A 425 1.33 3.86 -0.53
C ASP A 425 1.45 2.43 -0.02
N GLN A 426 0.61 1.51 -0.54
CA GLN A 426 0.68 0.10 -0.18
C GLN A 426 2.01 -0.55 -0.58
N PHE A 427 2.59 -0.13 -1.70
CA PHE A 427 3.91 -0.55 -2.15
C PHE A 427 5.03 0.12 -1.33
N LEU A 428 4.92 1.43 -1.07
CA LEU A 428 5.91 2.17 -0.29
C LEU A 428 6.03 1.63 1.15
N MET A 429 4.94 1.13 1.72
CA MET A 429 4.92 0.50 3.04
C MET A 429 5.80 -0.76 3.13
N LEU A 430 6.25 -1.34 2.02
CA LEU A 430 7.29 -2.40 2.03
C LEU A 430 8.61 -1.91 2.60
N ALA A 431 8.92 -0.64 2.41
CA ALA A 431 10.17 -0.03 2.87
C ALA A 431 10.06 0.66 4.23
N LEU A 432 8.88 0.64 4.86
CA LEU A 432 8.61 1.31 6.13
C LEU A 432 8.65 0.30 7.29
N LYS A 433 9.37 0.64 8.36
CA LYS A 433 9.37 -0.16 9.60
C LYS A 433 7.98 -0.21 10.21
N GLN A 434 7.39 -1.40 10.26
CA GLN A 434 6.07 -1.65 10.84
C GLN A 434 5.94 -3.08 11.34
N LYS A 435 5.04 -3.30 12.31
CA LYS A 435 4.74 -4.65 12.79
C LYS A 435 4.09 -5.49 11.67
N HIS A 436 4.43 -6.77 11.60
CA HIS A 436 3.99 -7.73 10.57
C HIS A 436 4.45 -7.38 9.13
N LEU A 437 5.51 -6.61 8.96
CA LEU A 437 6.05 -6.25 7.66
C LEU A 437 6.35 -7.48 6.79
N ALA A 438 6.79 -8.59 7.39
CA ALA A 438 7.08 -9.85 6.69
C ALA A 438 5.87 -10.40 5.91
N LEU A 439 4.63 -10.22 6.40
CA LEU A 439 3.42 -10.60 5.65
C LEU A 439 3.28 -9.80 4.35
N ARG A 440 3.56 -8.50 4.40
CA ARG A 440 3.51 -7.63 3.22
C ARG A 440 4.56 -8.06 2.19
N HIS A 441 5.80 -8.33 2.62
CA HIS A 441 6.85 -8.86 1.76
C HIS A 441 6.48 -10.23 1.16
N LEU A 442 5.89 -11.13 1.94
CA LEU A 442 5.35 -12.40 1.44
C LEU A 442 4.32 -12.19 0.33
N GLY A 443 3.38 -11.27 0.52
CA GLY A 443 2.33 -10.99 -0.47
C GLY A 443 2.89 -10.37 -1.76
N PHE A 444 3.80 -9.41 -1.67
CA PHE A 444 4.40 -8.78 -2.84
C PHE A 444 5.36 -9.70 -3.59
N SER A 445 6.09 -10.56 -2.90
CA SER A 445 7.00 -11.51 -3.54
C SER A 445 6.28 -12.55 -4.40
N LYS A 446 4.96 -12.71 -4.28
CA LYS A 446 4.12 -13.59 -5.08
C LYS A 446 3.74 -13.01 -6.44
N LYS A 447 3.83 -11.69 -6.62
CA LYS A 447 3.17 -10.91 -7.67
C LYS A 447 4.14 -10.36 -8.72
N VAL A 448 3.59 -9.96 -9.85
CA VAL A 448 4.17 -8.89 -10.68
C VAL A 448 3.66 -7.56 -10.15
N VAL A 449 4.53 -6.57 -10.09
CA VAL A 449 4.20 -5.23 -9.55
C VAL A 449 4.12 -4.23 -10.69
N ILE A 450 2.96 -3.59 -10.86
CA ILE A 450 2.80 -2.45 -11.77
C ILE A 450 2.65 -1.18 -10.95
N ILE A 451 3.43 -0.15 -11.26
CA ILE A 451 3.34 1.17 -10.61
C ILE A 451 3.11 2.21 -11.70
N ASP A 452 2.00 2.93 -11.59
CA ASP A 452 1.62 3.97 -12.55
C ASP A 452 1.95 5.37 -12.02
N GLU A 453 2.25 6.30 -12.93
CA GLU A 453 2.52 7.72 -12.70
C GLU A 453 3.61 8.00 -11.64
N VAL A 454 4.76 7.34 -11.78
CA VAL A 454 5.89 7.42 -10.83
C VAL A 454 6.46 8.83 -10.67
N HIS A 455 6.29 9.69 -11.67
CA HIS A 455 6.74 11.09 -11.62
C HIS A 455 6.05 11.93 -10.51
N ALA A 456 4.90 11.50 -10.02
CA ALA A 456 4.14 12.21 -8.97
C ALA A 456 4.75 12.11 -7.56
N TYR A 457 5.89 11.40 -7.38
CA TYR A 457 6.46 11.18 -6.04
C TYR A 457 7.48 12.26 -5.68
N ASP A 458 7.30 12.87 -4.52
CA ASP A 458 8.24 13.83 -3.96
C ASP A 458 9.52 13.14 -3.43
N ALA A 459 10.50 13.93 -2.98
CA ALA A 459 11.78 13.43 -2.50
C ALA A 459 11.66 12.49 -1.29
N TYR A 460 10.66 12.69 -0.42
CA TYR A 460 10.40 11.85 0.74
C TYR A 460 9.86 10.47 0.33
N MET A 461 8.79 10.43 -0.46
CA MET A 461 8.19 9.20 -0.98
C MET A 461 9.19 8.41 -1.83
N SER A 462 10.03 9.10 -2.59
CA SER A 462 11.06 8.49 -3.44
C SER A 462 12.05 7.64 -2.65
N GLN A 463 12.36 7.98 -1.39
CA GLN A 463 13.26 7.16 -0.55
C GLN A 463 12.66 5.79 -0.24
N TYR A 464 11.37 5.72 0.09
CA TYR A 464 10.67 4.45 0.30
C TYR A 464 10.47 3.68 -1.00
N PHE A 465 10.16 4.39 -2.07
CA PHE A 465 10.00 3.80 -3.40
C PHE A 465 11.27 3.09 -3.85
N MET A 466 12.44 3.76 -3.80
CA MET A 466 13.71 3.18 -4.19
C MET A 466 14.10 1.97 -3.33
N GLU A 467 13.80 2.01 -2.03
CA GLU A 467 14.05 0.87 -1.15
C GLU A 467 13.10 -0.30 -1.43
N ALA A 468 11.82 -0.05 -1.66
CA ALA A 468 10.87 -1.09 -2.06
C ALA A 468 11.27 -1.75 -3.39
N ILE A 469 11.69 -0.95 -4.38
CA ILE A 469 12.23 -1.44 -5.67
C ILE A 469 13.47 -2.31 -5.45
N LYS A 470 14.37 -1.93 -4.53
CA LYS A 470 15.55 -2.73 -4.18
C LYS A 470 15.16 -4.08 -3.61
N TRP A 471 14.18 -4.13 -2.71
CA TRP A 471 13.67 -5.39 -2.16
C TRP A 471 12.99 -6.25 -3.24
N MET A 472 12.29 -5.63 -4.21
CA MET A 472 11.74 -6.39 -5.36
C MET A 472 12.87 -7.03 -6.18
N GLY A 473 13.95 -6.30 -6.43
CA GLY A 473 15.16 -6.85 -7.07
C GLY A 473 15.76 -8.03 -6.29
N ALA A 474 15.81 -7.94 -4.94
CA ALA A 474 16.31 -9.01 -4.09
C ALA A 474 15.43 -10.27 -4.13
N TYR A 475 14.15 -10.12 -4.40
CA TYR A 475 13.20 -11.23 -4.59
C TYR A 475 13.12 -11.73 -6.04
N GLY A 476 13.76 -11.05 -6.99
CA GLY A 476 13.57 -11.31 -8.41
C GLY A 476 12.12 -11.10 -8.85
N VAL A 477 11.41 -10.17 -8.21
CA VAL A 477 10.02 -9.80 -8.54
C VAL A 477 10.03 -8.87 -9.74
N PRO A 478 9.31 -9.18 -10.84
CA PRO A 478 9.21 -8.27 -11.95
C PRO A 478 8.44 -6.98 -11.58
N VAL A 479 8.96 -5.84 -12.02
CA VAL A 479 8.34 -4.53 -11.78
C VAL A 479 8.13 -3.82 -13.11
N VAL A 480 6.91 -3.35 -13.35
CA VAL A 480 6.54 -2.54 -14.52
C VAL A 480 6.23 -1.12 -14.06
N ILE A 481 7.01 -0.19 -14.54
CA ILE A 481 6.86 1.25 -14.23
C ILE A 481 6.23 1.94 -15.44
N LEU A 482 5.14 2.68 -15.19
CA LEU A 482 4.47 3.48 -16.19
C LEU A 482 4.63 4.96 -15.88
N SER A 483 4.96 5.75 -16.89
CA SER A 483 5.01 7.20 -16.76
C SER A 483 4.69 7.89 -18.09
N ALA A 484 4.09 9.08 -18.00
CA ALA A 484 4.00 9.99 -19.14
C ALA A 484 5.20 10.91 -19.24
N THR A 485 5.84 11.21 -18.11
CA THR A 485 6.88 12.22 -17.98
C THR A 485 7.90 11.78 -16.94
N LEU A 486 9.01 11.15 -17.33
CA LEU A 486 10.02 10.66 -16.39
C LEU A 486 11.39 11.32 -16.64
N PRO A 487 11.94 12.06 -15.67
CA PRO A 487 13.31 12.56 -15.78
C PRO A 487 14.32 11.41 -15.89
N SER A 488 15.32 11.54 -16.75
CA SER A 488 16.35 10.52 -17.00
C SER A 488 17.10 10.12 -15.73
N GLN A 489 17.37 11.08 -14.85
CA GLN A 489 18.00 10.81 -13.55
C GLN A 489 17.11 9.92 -12.65
N GLN A 490 15.80 10.14 -12.64
CA GLN A 490 14.87 9.32 -11.87
C GLN A 490 14.77 7.91 -12.44
N ARG A 491 14.70 7.76 -13.76
CA ARG A 491 14.78 6.47 -14.46
C ARG A 491 16.05 5.71 -14.07
N GLU A 492 17.21 6.38 -14.11
CA GLU A 492 18.49 5.78 -13.71
C GLU A 492 18.47 5.33 -12.24
N ASN A 493 17.95 6.14 -11.32
CA ASN A 493 17.87 5.80 -9.90
C ASN A 493 16.97 4.58 -9.63
N ILE A 494 15.87 4.46 -10.37
CA ILE A 494 14.97 3.29 -10.30
C ILE A 494 15.72 2.03 -10.73
N LEU A 495 16.39 2.06 -11.88
CA LEU A 495 17.19 0.95 -12.39
C LEU A 495 18.32 0.58 -11.41
N LYS A 496 19.08 1.57 -10.92
CA LYS A 496 20.12 1.37 -9.90
C LYS A 496 19.61 0.64 -8.66
N SER A 497 18.45 1.04 -8.19
CA SER A 497 17.85 0.44 -6.99
C SER A 497 17.46 -1.01 -7.23
N TYR A 498 16.83 -1.32 -8.36
CA TYR A 498 16.47 -2.68 -8.72
C TYR A 498 17.71 -3.58 -8.90
N MET A 499 18.69 -3.12 -9.69
CA MET A 499 19.93 -3.85 -9.95
C MET A 499 20.76 -4.08 -8.67
N SER A 500 20.79 -3.09 -7.78
CA SER A 500 21.40 -3.23 -6.46
C SER A 500 20.73 -4.34 -5.63
N GLY A 501 19.40 -4.42 -5.69
CA GLY A 501 18.61 -5.50 -5.08
C GLY A 501 18.98 -6.89 -5.63
N MET A 502 19.24 -7.00 -6.91
CA MET A 502 19.77 -8.22 -7.54
C MET A 502 21.22 -8.55 -7.16
N GLY A 503 21.89 -7.66 -6.42
CA GLY A 503 23.30 -7.79 -6.07
C GLY A 503 24.28 -7.35 -7.15
N ILE A 504 23.79 -6.67 -8.19
CA ILE A 504 24.58 -6.16 -9.31
C ILE A 504 25.00 -4.72 -8.98
N LYS A 505 26.30 -4.45 -9.09
CA LYS A 505 26.83 -3.10 -8.87
C LYS A 505 26.68 -2.27 -10.13
N TRP A 506 26.18 -1.06 -10.00
CA TRP A 506 25.96 -0.16 -11.15
C TRP A 506 27.19 0.05 -12.02
N ARG A 507 28.37 0.16 -11.41
CA ARG A 507 29.65 0.30 -12.13
C ARG A 507 30.06 -0.91 -12.98
N ASP A 508 29.42 -2.06 -12.76
CA ASP A 508 29.71 -3.31 -13.49
C ASP A 508 28.75 -3.46 -14.69
N ILE A 509 27.83 -2.49 -14.92
CA ILE A 509 26.88 -2.45 -16.03
C ILE A 509 27.49 -1.63 -17.16
N GLU A 510 27.52 -2.20 -18.36
CA GLU A 510 28.02 -1.53 -19.56
C GLU A 510 26.98 -0.55 -20.13
N ASN A 511 27.44 0.46 -20.89
CA ASN A 511 26.63 1.38 -21.68
C ASN A 511 25.57 2.21 -20.89
N THR A 512 25.80 2.47 -19.62
CA THR A 512 24.88 3.29 -18.81
C THR A 512 24.71 4.73 -19.30
N ASP A 513 25.66 5.26 -20.08
CA ASP A 513 25.56 6.60 -20.69
C ASP A 513 24.45 6.70 -21.74
N GLN A 514 24.06 5.57 -22.36
CA GLN A 514 22.95 5.52 -23.32
C GLN A 514 21.58 5.74 -22.65
N LEU A 515 21.48 5.60 -21.31
CA LEU A 515 20.25 5.85 -20.57
C LEU A 515 19.81 7.32 -20.57
N LYS A 516 20.68 8.23 -20.97
CA LYS A 516 20.41 9.67 -21.12
C LYS A 516 19.83 9.99 -22.50
N THR A 517 18.73 9.35 -22.88
CA THR A 517 18.06 9.61 -24.17
C THR A 517 16.82 10.47 -24.00
N ASP A 518 16.55 11.33 -24.99
CA ASP A 518 15.32 12.13 -25.13
C ASP A 518 14.25 11.42 -25.97
N ALA A 519 14.52 10.17 -26.42
CA ALA A 519 13.58 9.41 -27.22
C ALA A 519 12.23 9.22 -26.52
N TYR A 520 11.14 9.35 -27.29
CA TYR A 520 9.80 9.22 -26.77
C TYR A 520 8.82 8.78 -27.86
N PRO A 521 8.03 7.70 -27.66
CA PRO A 521 8.00 6.80 -26.49
C PRO A 521 9.34 6.11 -26.21
N LEU A 522 9.51 5.57 -25.00
CA LEU A 522 10.71 4.87 -24.60
C LEU A 522 10.35 3.62 -23.77
N ILE A 523 10.95 2.49 -24.10
CA ILE A 523 10.91 1.27 -23.27
C ILE A 523 12.33 1.03 -22.77
N THR A 524 12.53 0.99 -21.45
CA THR A 524 13.79 0.60 -20.81
C THR A 524 13.57 -0.64 -19.98
N TYR A 525 14.41 -1.67 -20.11
CA TYR A 525 14.28 -2.91 -19.37
C TYR A 525 15.64 -3.54 -19.07
N ASN A 526 15.67 -4.44 -18.09
CA ASN A 526 16.85 -5.28 -17.89
C ASN A 526 16.59 -6.74 -18.35
N ASP A 527 17.65 -7.37 -18.85
CA ASP A 527 17.76 -8.82 -19.03
C ASP A 527 18.97 -9.32 -18.24
N GLY A 528 18.71 -9.85 -17.05
CA GLY A 528 19.79 -10.20 -16.11
C GLY A 528 20.55 -8.95 -15.67
N SER A 529 21.86 -8.90 -15.99
CA SER A 529 22.74 -7.76 -15.67
C SER A 529 22.79 -6.67 -16.74
N GLU A 530 22.20 -6.89 -17.90
CA GLU A 530 22.21 -5.95 -19.02
C GLU A 530 20.98 -5.03 -18.96
N ILE A 531 21.15 -3.77 -19.41
CA ILE A 531 20.07 -2.81 -19.55
C ILE A 531 19.91 -2.46 -21.03
N HIS A 532 18.69 -2.51 -21.52
CA HIS A 532 18.33 -2.27 -22.91
C HIS A 532 17.30 -1.15 -23.04
N GLN A 533 17.34 -0.46 -24.18
CA GLN A 533 16.35 0.56 -24.52
C GLN A 533 15.82 0.37 -25.93
N VAL A 534 14.50 0.54 -26.10
CA VAL A 534 13.85 0.64 -27.39
C VAL A 534 13.40 2.08 -27.61
N THR A 535 13.94 2.69 -28.65
CA THR A 535 13.76 4.12 -28.97
C THR A 535 13.05 4.36 -30.31
N THR A 536 12.81 3.27 -31.07
CA THR A 536 12.24 3.37 -32.43
C THR A 536 10.81 2.87 -32.45
N PHE A 537 9.88 3.77 -32.72
CA PHE A 537 8.46 3.54 -32.85
C PHE A 537 7.91 4.17 -34.12
N ASN A 538 6.73 3.74 -34.56
CA ASN A 538 6.04 4.40 -35.67
C ASN A 538 5.75 5.87 -35.32
N LYS A 539 5.88 6.76 -36.30
CA LYS A 539 5.56 8.18 -36.10
C LYS A 539 4.13 8.34 -35.64
N GLN A 540 3.96 9.05 -34.56
CA GLN A 540 2.66 9.48 -34.04
C GLN A 540 2.18 10.75 -34.74
N ASN A 541 0.88 11.00 -34.71
CA ASN A 541 0.34 12.27 -35.19
C ASN A 541 0.77 13.39 -34.23
N ILE A 542 1.45 14.38 -34.79
CA ILE A 542 1.89 15.56 -34.04
C ILE A 542 0.70 16.51 -33.88
N LYS A 543 0.51 16.97 -32.65
CA LYS A 543 -0.48 17.99 -32.30
C LYS A 543 0.24 19.23 -31.81
N ASP A 544 0.04 20.34 -32.48
CA ASP A 544 0.56 21.64 -32.07
C ASP A 544 -0.38 22.26 -31.03
N VAL A 545 0.18 22.68 -29.90
CA VAL A 545 -0.52 23.40 -28.85
C VAL A 545 0.13 24.78 -28.70
N HIS A 546 -0.66 25.82 -28.90
CA HIS A 546 -0.20 27.20 -28.73
C HIS A 546 -0.23 27.55 -27.24
N ILE A 547 0.95 27.89 -26.70
CA ILE A 547 1.12 28.32 -25.32
C ILE A 547 1.13 29.83 -25.26
N ILE A 548 0.22 30.40 -24.49
CA ILE A 548 0.03 31.85 -24.38
C ILE A 548 0.20 32.26 -22.91
N ARG A 549 1.20 33.10 -22.65
CA ARG A 549 1.38 33.67 -21.30
C ARG A 549 0.29 34.70 -21.07
N LEU A 550 -0.44 34.57 -19.97
CA LEU A 550 -1.61 35.38 -19.65
C LEU A 550 -1.37 36.16 -18.34
N GLN A 551 -1.72 37.44 -18.34
CA GLN A 551 -1.75 38.24 -17.13
C GLN A 551 -3.11 38.12 -16.43
N GLU A 552 -3.14 38.31 -15.11
CA GLU A 552 -4.35 38.11 -14.29
C GLU A 552 -5.52 39.01 -14.76
N GLU A 553 -5.24 40.24 -15.14
CA GLU A 553 -6.24 41.19 -15.61
C GLU A 553 -6.89 40.75 -16.92
N GLN A 554 -6.24 39.90 -17.69
CA GLN A 554 -6.74 39.39 -18.97
C GLN A 554 -7.59 38.14 -18.81
N LEU A 555 -7.59 37.48 -17.63
CA LEU A 555 -8.25 36.20 -17.37
C LEU A 555 -9.75 36.24 -17.74
N LEU A 556 -10.48 37.22 -17.21
CA LEU A 556 -11.92 37.34 -17.48
C LEU A 556 -12.22 37.54 -18.97
N GLY A 557 -11.42 38.36 -19.64
CA GLY A 557 -11.54 38.58 -21.10
C GLY A 557 -11.31 37.29 -21.89
N THR A 558 -10.29 36.51 -21.51
CA THR A 558 -9.96 35.24 -22.15
C THR A 558 -11.06 34.19 -21.93
N VAL A 559 -11.66 34.12 -20.73
CA VAL A 559 -12.79 33.23 -20.47
C VAL A 559 -14.02 33.62 -21.30
N LYS A 560 -14.35 34.92 -21.38
CA LYS A 560 -15.45 35.42 -22.23
C LYS A 560 -15.24 35.06 -23.70
N ASP A 561 -14.02 35.27 -24.20
CA ASP A 561 -13.61 34.90 -25.56
C ASP A 561 -13.69 33.38 -25.78
N GLY A 562 -13.30 32.56 -24.80
CA GLY A 562 -13.42 31.10 -24.86
C GLY A 562 -14.85 30.57 -24.87
N LEU A 563 -15.80 31.33 -24.34
CA LEU A 563 -17.23 30.99 -24.35
C LEU A 563 -18.00 31.53 -25.59
N GLU A 564 -17.38 32.46 -26.33
CA GLU A 564 -18.05 33.09 -27.49
C GLU A 564 -18.23 32.06 -28.63
N GLY A 565 -19.48 31.90 -29.09
CA GLY A 565 -19.80 30.92 -30.12
C GLY A 565 -19.90 29.46 -29.63
N GLY A 566 -19.78 29.24 -28.35
CA GLY A 566 -19.75 27.92 -27.70
C GLY A 566 -18.36 27.49 -27.29
N GLY A 567 -18.25 26.65 -26.27
CA GLY A 567 -17.00 26.07 -25.79
C GLY A 567 -17.00 25.76 -24.29
N VAL A 568 -16.16 24.78 -23.91
CA VAL A 568 -15.89 24.41 -22.52
C VAL A 568 -14.50 24.89 -22.14
N VAL A 569 -14.47 25.83 -21.19
CA VAL A 569 -13.24 26.42 -20.67
C VAL A 569 -12.85 25.76 -19.37
N GLY A 570 -11.65 25.14 -19.32
CA GLY A 570 -11.05 24.59 -18.11
C GLY A 570 -10.08 25.59 -17.48
N ILE A 571 -10.16 25.76 -16.17
CA ILE A 571 -9.23 26.59 -15.38
C ILE A 571 -8.66 25.75 -14.25
N ILE A 572 -7.35 25.49 -14.30
CA ILE A 572 -6.65 24.72 -13.26
C ILE A 572 -5.74 25.66 -12.48
N VAL A 573 -6.02 25.79 -11.19
CA VAL A 573 -5.22 26.63 -10.27
C VAL A 573 -4.53 25.78 -9.22
N ASN A 574 -3.49 26.35 -8.60
CA ASN A 574 -2.61 25.57 -7.71
C ASN A 574 -3.14 25.43 -6.29
N THR A 575 -4.08 26.30 -5.85
CA THR A 575 -4.62 26.29 -4.49
C THR A 575 -6.15 26.20 -4.47
N VAL A 576 -6.70 25.54 -3.44
CA VAL A 576 -8.15 25.46 -3.21
C VAL A 576 -8.76 26.83 -3.04
N ARG A 577 -8.14 27.69 -2.22
CA ARG A 577 -8.62 29.07 -1.96
C ARG A 577 -8.79 29.85 -3.27
N ARG A 578 -7.78 29.85 -4.13
CA ARG A 578 -7.85 30.54 -5.43
C ARG A 578 -8.96 29.98 -6.32
N SER A 579 -9.13 28.63 -6.31
CA SER A 579 -10.23 28.02 -7.09
C SER A 579 -11.62 28.47 -6.61
N GLN A 580 -11.80 28.59 -5.29
CA GLN A 580 -13.06 29.07 -4.67
C GLN A 580 -13.32 30.54 -4.97
N GLU A 581 -12.30 31.40 -4.88
CA GLU A 581 -12.39 32.83 -5.20
C GLU A 581 -12.77 33.06 -6.66
N LEU A 582 -12.10 32.39 -7.60
CA LEU A 582 -12.43 32.47 -9.03
C LEU A 582 -13.83 31.94 -9.33
N ALA A 583 -14.24 30.84 -8.69
CA ALA A 583 -15.57 30.28 -8.91
C ALA A 583 -16.68 31.24 -8.43
N ARG A 584 -16.52 31.95 -7.30
CA ARG A 584 -17.45 32.97 -6.84
C ARG A 584 -17.54 34.12 -7.83
N ASN A 585 -16.41 34.70 -8.20
CA ASN A 585 -16.36 35.82 -9.12
C ASN A 585 -16.98 35.47 -10.49
N PHE A 586 -16.71 34.28 -11.01
CA PHE A 586 -17.27 33.87 -12.29
C PHE A 586 -18.75 33.48 -12.21
N SER A 587 -19.20 32.94 -11.07
CA SER A 587 -20.63 32.67 -10.84
C SER A 587 -21.46 33.96 -10.80
N GLU A 588 -20.92 35.03 -10.23
CA GLU A 588 -21.56 36.36 -10.25
C GLU A 588 -21.66 36.93 -11.67
N ILE A 589 -20.69 36.63 -12.54
CA ILE A 589 -20.63 37.20 -13.89
C ILE A 589 -21.41 36.36 -14.89
N PHE A 590 -21.32 35.02 -14.83
CA PHE A 590 -21.87 34.11 -15.85
C PHE A 590 -23.11 33.38 -15.37
N GLY A 591 -23.41 33.41 -14.09
CA GLY A 591 -24.48 32.63 -13.47
C GLY A 591 -23.99 31.31 -12.91
N ASP A 592 -24.69 30.82 -11.89
CA ASP A 592 -24.33 29.62 -11.14
C ASP A 592 -24.33 28.36 -11.99
N ASP A 593 -25.22 28.22 -12.94
CA ASP A 593 -25.33 27.03 -13.80
C ASP A 593 -24.17 26.91 -14.81
N MET A 594 -23.48 28.01 -15.08
CA MET A 594 -22.35 28.05 -16.01
C MET A 594 -21.03 27.66 -15.41
N VAL A 595 -20.90 27.70 -14.07
CA VAL A 595 -19.62 27.53 -13.38
C VAL A 595 -19.64 26.29 -12.49
N GLU A 596 -18.75 25.34 -12.79
CA GLU A 596 -18.50 24.18 -11.95
C GLU A 596 -17.17 24.30 -11.22
N LEU A 597 -17.12 23.80 -9.97
CA LEU A 597 -15.93 23.81 -9.13
C LEU A 597 -15.62 22.41 -8.62
N LEU A 598 -14.35 21.99 -8.75
CA LEU A 598 -13.89 20.70 -8.27
C LEU A 598 -12.51 20.81 -7.57
N HIS A 599 -12.45 20.46 -6.30
CA HIS A 599 -11.21 20.40 -5.50
C HIS A 599 -11.30 19.38 -4.35
N SER A 600 -10.23 19.22 -3.57
CA SER A 600 -10.13 18.21 -2.50
C SER A 600 -10.94 18.52 -1.24
N SER A 601 -11.41 19.75 -1.05
CA SER A 601 -12.06 20.23 0.18
C SER A 601 -13.59 20.16 0.12
N PHE A 602 -14.14 19.20 -0.64
CA PHE A 602 -15.53 18.76 -0.57
C PHE A 602 -15.66 17.53 0.32
N ILE A 603 -16.86 17.31 0.88
CA ILE A 603 -17.21 16.04 1.50
C ILE A 603 -16.97 14.92 0.47
N ALA A 604 -16.37 13.81 0.90
CA ALA A 604 -15.89 12.78 -0.02
C ALA A 604 -17.00 12.21 -0.93
N THR A 605 -18.19 12.01 -0.40
CA THR A 605 -19.36 11.54 -1.18
C THR A 605 -19.83 12.56 -2.21
N GLU A 606 -19.85 13.85 -1.86
CA GLU A 606 -20.21 14.92 -2.79
C GLU A 606 -19.16 15.11 -3.89
N ARG A 607 -17.88 14.98 -3.53
CA ARG A 607 -16.79 15.05 -4.51
C ARG A 607 -16.90 13.93 -5.55
N ILE A 608 -17.15 12.70 -5.13
CA ILE A 608 -17.35 11.56 -6.04
C ILE A 608 -18.55 11.83 -6.99
N GLN A 609 -19.64 12.40 -6.46
CA GLN A 609 -20.80 12.74 -7.27
C GLN A 609 -20.46 13.84 -8.30
N LYS A 610 -19.74 14.90 -7.91
CA LYS A 610 -19.26 15.94 -8.82
C LYS A 610 -18.31 15.41 -9.91
N GLU A 611 -17.40 14.52 -9.56
CA GLU A 611 -16.52 13.85 -10.54
C GLU A 611 -17.32 13.03 -11.56
N LYS A 612 -18.35 12.33 -11.12
CA LYS A 612 -19.25 11.54 -11.97
C LYS A 612 -20.09 12.44 -12.90
N GLU A 613 -20.64 13.54 -12.38
CA GLU A 613 -21.37 14.54 -13.16
C GLU A 613 -20.47 15.21 -14.22
N LEU A 614 -19.23 15.51 -13.86
CA LEU A 614 -18.26 16.09 -14.79
C LEU A 614 -17.93 15.13 -15.94
N LEU A 615 -17.76 13.83 -15.65
CA LEU A 615 -17.55 12.79 -16.66
C LEU A 615 -18.78 12.65 -17.58
N GLN A 616 -20.00 12.83 -17.09
CA GLN A 616 -21.23 12.80 -17.88
C GLN A 616 -21.38 14.04 -18.77
N GLN A 617 -20.75 15.17 -18.42
CA GLN A 617 -20.82 16.42 -19.16
C GLN A 617 -19.73 16.55 -20.24
N ILE A 618 -18.49 16.20 -19.92
CA ILE A 618 -17.32 16.42 -20.77
C ILE A 618 -16.40 15.20 -20.90
N GLY A 619 -16.89 14.02 -20.56
CA GLY A 619 -16.18 12.75 -20.74
C GLY A 619 -16.22 12.27 -22.21
N LYS A 620 -15.78 11.03 -22.42
CA LYS A 620 -15.76 10.40 -23.74
C LYS A 620 -17.16 9.97 -24.18
N ASN A 621 -17.53 10.29 -25.44
CA ASN A 621 -18.81 9.88 -26.05
C ASN A 621 -20.08 10.38 -25.31
N VAL A 622 -20.03 11.56 -24.72
CA VAL A 622 -21.18 12.22 -24.07
C VAL A 622 -21.63 13.45 -24.82
N GLU A 623 -22.91 13.84 -24.63
CA GLU A 623 -23.42 15.12 -25.13
C GLU A 623 -22.88 16.26 -24.27
N ARG A 624 -22.15 17.18 -24.91
CA ARG A 624 -21.45 18.25 -24.18
C ARG A 624 -22.31 19.50 -24.04
N PRO A 625 -22.13 20.25 -22.93
CA PRO A 625 -22.78 21.55 -22.79
C PRO A 625 -22.26 22.52 -23.87
N HIS A 626 -23.15 23.39 -24.39
CA HIS A 626 -22.76 24.39 -25.38
C HIS A 626 -21.72 25.39 -24.83
N LYS A 627 -21.86 25.77 -23.56
CA LYS A 627 -20.95 26.66 -22.84
C LYS A 627 -20.82 26.20 -21.41
N LYS A 628 -19.61 26.13 -20.90
CA LYS A 628 -19.33 25.81 -19.49
C LYS A 628 -17.95 26.32 -19.07
N VAL A 629 -17.83 26.78 -17.82
CA VAL A 629 -16.55 27.07 -17.18
C VAL A 629 -16.35 26.04 -16.05
N ILE A 630 -15.24 25.34 -16.09
CA ILE A 630 -14.90 24.33 -15.08
C ILE A 630 -13.62 24.77 -14.42
N ILE A 631 -13.69 25.02 -13.11
CA ILE A 631 -12.57 25.48 -12.30
C ILE A 631 -12.16 24.35 -11.35
N GLY A 632 -10.88 24.12 -11.19
CA GLY A 632 -10.42 23.15 -10.20
C GLY A 632 -8.95 23.21 -9.92
N THR A 633 -8.53 22.26 -9.10
CA THR A 633 -7.14 22.08 -8.70
C THR A 633 -6.58 20.80 -9.31
N GLN A 634 -5.50 20.25 -8.73
CA GLN A 634 -4.86 19.00 -9.17
C GLN A 634 -5.82 17.81 -9.33
N VAL A 635 -7.01 17.87 -8.75
CA VAL A 635 -8.04 16.82 -8.91
C VAL A 635 -8.46 16.64 -10.38
N ILE A 636 -8.54 17.75 -11.15
CA ILE A 636 -8.88 17.70 -12.59
C ILE A 636 -7.73 17.14 -13.42
N GLU A 637 -6.49 17.32 -12.96
CA GLU A 637 -5.27 16.99 -13.69
C GLU A 637 -5.04 15.48 -13.86
N GLN A 638 -5.29 14.68 -12.81
CA GLN A 638 -4.79 13.31 -12.76
C GLN A 638 -5.84 12.21 -12.98
N SER A 639 -7.10 12.41 -12.62
CA SER A 639 -8.02 11.29 -12.39
C SER A 639 -9.12 11.12 -13.42
N LEU A 640 -9.40 12.13 -14.26
CA LEU A 640 -10.61 12.16 -15.06
C LEU A 640 -10.32 12.09 -16.56
N ASP A 641 -11.10 11.27 -17.29
CA ASP A 641 -11.05 11.22 -18.76
C ASP A 641 -11.96 12.29 -19.35
N ILE A 642 -11.57 13.55 -19.24
CA ILE A 642 -12.31 14.76 -19.63
C ILE A 642 -11.58 15.54 -20.68
N ASP A 643 -12.33 16.39 -21.39
CA ASP A 643 -11.86 17.13 -22.55
C ASP A 643 -12.32 18.58 -22.53
N PHE A 644 -11.40 19.51 -22.76
CA PHE A 644 -11.61 20.95 -22.81
C PHE A 644 -11.38 21.51 -24.21
N ASP A 645 -12.10 22.59 -24.57
CA ASP A 645 -11.89 23.32 -25.83
C ASP A 645 -10.84 24.41 -25.67
N VAL A 646 -10.77 25.03 -24.48
CA VAL A 646 -9.78 26.02 -24.08
C VAL A 646 -9.32 25.70 -22.67
N MET A 647 -8.04 25.82 -22.39
CA MET A 647 -7.52 25.59 -21.05
C MET A 647 -6.64 26.74 -20.57
N ILE A 648 -6.87 27.12 -19.32
CA ILE A 648 -6.09 28.13 -18.60
C ILE A 648 -5.52 27.44 -17.37
N SER A 649 -4.23 27.69 -17.08
CA SER A 649 -3.57 27.05 -15.95
C SER A 649 -2.66 28.05 -15.23
N ASP A 650 -2.65 28.00 -13.89
CA ASP A 650 -1.53 28.60 -13.18
C ASP A 650 -0.22 27.93 -13.58
N LEU A 651 0.90 28.66 -13.54
CA LEU A 651 2.23 28.12 -13.76
C LEU A 651 2.50 26.98 -12.76
N ALA A 652 2.98 25.84 -13.25
CA ALA A 652 3.30 24.65 -12.50
C ALA A 652 4.55 23.97 -13.09
N PRO A 653 5.17 23.00 -12.44
CA PRO A 653 6.25 22.20 -13.03
C PRO A 653 5.90 21.62 -14.40
N MET A 654 6.89 21.49 -15.29
CA MET A 654 6.69 21.15 -16.70
C MET A 654 5.89 19.85 -16.92
N ASP A 655 6.17 18.84 -16.14
CA ASP A 655 5.46 17.56 -16.19
C ASP A 655 3.96 17.70 -15.88
N LEU A 656 3.61 18.55 -14.90
CA LEU A 656 2.21 18.84 -14.56
C LEU A 656 1.53 19.70 -15.64
N LEU A 657 2.23 20.70 -16.22
CA LEU A 657 1.68 21.45 -17.33
C LEU A 657 1.40 20.54 -18.53
N ILE A 658 2.30 19.61 -18.86
CA ILE A 658 2.09 18.63 -19.92
C ILE A 658 0.87 17.75 -19.63
N GLN A 659 0.65 17.34 -18.38
CA GLN A 659 -0.53 16.57 -17.99
C GLN A 659 -1.83 17.37 -18.12
N ARG A 660 -1.80 18.66 -17.74
CA ARG A 660 -2.92 19.60 -17.93
C ARG A 660 -3.22 19.78 -19.41
N ILE A 661 -2.18 20.00 -20.23
CA ILE A 661 -2.30 20.09 -21.70
C ILE A 661 -2.89 18.78 -22.27
N GLY A 662 -2.61 17.64 -21.68
CA GLY A 662 -3.20 16.35 -22.05
C GLY A 662 -4.73 16.28 -21.85
N ARG A 663 -5.37 17.28 -21.22
CA ARG A 663 -6.84 17.42 -21.11
C ARG A 663 -7.41 18.36 -22.16
N LEU A 664 -6.58 19.11 -22.85
CA LEU A 664 -6.97 20.02 -23.93
C LEU A 664 -7.06 19.23 -25.24
N HIS A 665 -8.20 19.26 -25.92
CA HIS A 665 -8.46 18.51 -27.17
C HIS A 665 -8.07 17.01 -27.04
N ARG A 666 -8.48 16.40 -25.96
CA ARG A 666 -8.17 14.99 -25.66
C ARG A 666 -8.94 14.00 -26.50
N HIS A 667 -10.21 14.30 -26.74
CA HIS A 667 -11.09 13.44 -27.55
C HIS A 667 -11.23 13.99 -28.98
N GLN A 668 -11.42 13.09 -29.94
CA GLN A 668 -11.72 13.45 -31.32
C GLN A 668 -13.21 13.76 -31.43
N ILE A 669 -13.58 15.02 -31.28
CA ILE A 669 -14.94 15.53 -31.33
C ILE A 669 -15.04 16.75 -32.24
N GLU A 670 -16.25 17.06 -32.71
CA GLU A 670 -16.51 18.34 -33.38
C GLU A 670 -16.41 19.49 -32.39
N ARG A 671 -15.65 20.52 -32.75
CA ARG A 671 -15.44 21.72 -31.93
C ARG A 671 -15.94 22.96 -32.64
N PRO A 672 -16.36 24.00 -31.90
CA PRO A 672 -16.63 25.30 -32.49
C PRO A 672 -15.44 25.75 -33.37
N GLN A 673 -15.73 26.43 -34.48
CA GLN A 673 -14.70 26.84 -35.45
C GLN A 673 -13.53 27.62 -34.79
N LYS A 674 -13.85 28.44 -33.79
CA LYS A 674 -12.90 29.22 -33.00
C LYS A 674 -11.93 28.35 -32.20
N HIS A 675 -12.33 27.13 -31.80
CA HIS A 675 -11.55 26.23 -30.96
C HIS A 675 -10.88 25.07 -31.70
N LYS A 676 -10.79 25.13 -33.03
CA LYS A 676 -10.06 24.09 -33.80
C LYS A 676 -8.56 24.09 -33.53
N ILE A 677 -8.01 25.22 -33.10
CA ILE A 677 -6.61 25.34 -32.68
C ILE A 677 -6.55 25.19 -31.18
N ALA A 678 -5.70 24.27 -30.72
CA ALA A 678 -5.48 24.03 -29.29
C ALA A 678 -4.70 25.20 -28.66
N ARG A 679 -5.35 25.94 -27.74
CA ARG A 679 -4.76 27.07 -27.02
C ARG A 679 -4.70 26.77 -25.53
N PHE A 680 -3.51 26.87 -24.98
CA PHE A 680 -3.25 26.68 -23.56
C PHE A 680 -2.68 27.99 -22.98
N TYR A 681 -3.39 28.57 -22.03
CA TYR A 681 -3.00 29.80 -21.39
C TYR A 681 -2.33 29.55 -20.06
N VAL A 682 -1.22 30.23 -19.78
CA VAL A 682 -0.43 30.08 -18.54
C VAL A 682 -0.44 31.40 -17.78
N LEU A 683 -1.03 31.35 -16.58
CA LEU A 683 -1.07 32.44 -15.60
C LEU A 683 0.14 32.40 -14.66
N GLY A 684 0.50 33.54 -14.07
CA GLY A 684 1.51 33.61 -13.01
C GLY A 684 2.95 33.48 -13.49
N THR A 685 3.20 33.72 -14.81
CA THR A 685 4.58 33.91 -15.30
C THR A 685 5.09 35.28 -14.90
N SER A 686 6.33 35.36 -14.39
CA SER A 686 6.96 36.62 -13.93
C SER A 686 8.33 36.81 -14.52
N GLN A 687 8.58 38.00 -15.09
CA GLN A 687 9.91 38.35 -15.58
C GLN A 687 10.92 38.56 -14.43
N GLU A 688 10.42 38.93 -13.26
CA GLU A 688 11.22 39.25 -12.08
C GLU A 688 11.41 38.03 -11.15
N LEU A 689 10.92 36.87 -11.55
CA LEU A 689 10.87 35.61 -10.74
C LEU A 689 10.11 35.75 -9.40
N ASP A 690 9.17 36.69 -9.35
CA ASP A 690 8.23 36.83 -8.25
C ASP A 690 6.94 36.10 -8.63
N PHE A 691 6.78 34.87 -8.11
CA PHE A 691 5.64 34.03 -8.40
C PHE A 691 4.53 34.23 -7.36
N GLU A 692 3.33 33.81 -7.71
CA GLU A 692 2.18 33.80 -6.77
C GLU A 692 2.49 32.93 -5.54
N GLU A 693 2.24 33.47 -4.33
CA GLU A 693 2.63 32.87 -3.05
C GLU A 693 2.16 31.41 -2.90
N GLY A 694 0.94 31.11 -3.36
CA GLY A 694 0.39 29.77 -3.32
C GLY A 694 1.12 28.80 -4.26
N SER A 695 1.51 29.26 -5.44
CA SER A 695 2.29 28.49 -6.40
C SER A 695 3.71 28.23 -5.91
N SER A 696 4.37 29.25 -5.35
CA SER A 696 5.69 29.15 -4.70
C SER A 696 5.67 28.18 -3.53
N PHE A 697 4.65 28.24 -2.69
CA PHE A 697 4.47 27.32 -1.55
C PHE A 697 4.32 25.85 -1.98
N VAL A 698 3.58 25.59 -3.06
CA VAL A 698 3.29 24.23 -3.53
C VAL A 698 4.48 23.61 -4.26
N TYR A 699 5.16 24.37 -5.13
CA TYR A 699 6.14 23.83 -6.09
C TYR A 699 7.57 24.33 -5.90
N GLY A 700 7.75 25.45 -5.19
CA GLY A 700 9.03 26.12 -5.05
C GLY A 700 9.46 26.93 -6.28
N ASP A 701 10.08 28.07 -6.06
CA ASP A 701 10.43 29.05 -7.10
C ASP A 701 11.45 28.51 -8.10
N TYR A 702 12.32 27.59 -7.66
CA TYR A 702 13.33 27.00 -8.55
C TYR A 702 12.70 26.23 -9.73
N LEU A 703 11.71 25.36 -9.46
CA LEU A 703 11.06 24.59 -10.54
C LEU A 703 10.16 25.48 -11.40
N LEU A 704 9.49 26.47 -10.80
CA LEU A 704 8.66 27.43 -11.53
C LEU A 704 9.52 28.28 -12.48
N ALA A 705 10.67 28.78 -12.02
CA ALA A 705 11.61 29.54 -12.83
C ALA A 705 12.13 28.72 -14.03
N ARG A 706 12.52 27.47 -13.78
CA ARG A 706 12.97 26.55 -14.86
C ARG A 706 11.87 26.26 -15.85
N THR A 707 10.66 25.96 -15.37
CA THR A 707 9.50 25.70 -16.23
C THR A 707 9.20 26.90 -17.12
N GLN A 708 9.11 28.11 -16.55
CA GLN A 708 8.85 29.34 -17.30
C GLN A 708 9.91 29.59 -18.35
N HIS A 709 11.20 29.36 -18.03
CA HIS A 709 12.33 29.60 -18.95
C HIS A 709 12.27 28.66 -20.16
N PHE A 710 11.97 27.37 -19.96
CA PHE A 710 11.97 26.38 -21.04
C PHE A 710 10.61 26.24 -21.73
N LEU A 711 9.56 26.95 -21.29
CA LEU A 711 8.21 26.87 -21.86
C LEU A 711 8.20 27.51 -23.28
N PRO A 712 7.94 26.73 -24.33
CA PRO A 712 7.91 27.24 -25.71
C PRO A 712 6.60 27.97 -26.01
N ASP A 713 6.53 28.73 -27.09
CA ASP A 713 5.28 29.34 -27.57
C ASP A 713 4.39 28.34 -28.35
N ILE A 714 4.98 27.29 -28.90
CA ILE A 714 4.27 26.18 -29.53
C ILE A 714 4.90 24.90 -29.01
N MET A 715 4.07 24.02 -28.43
CA MET A 715 4.46 22.70 -27.95
C MET A 715 3.93 21.63 -28.90
N ARG A 716 4.82 20.81 -29.45
CA ARG A 716 4.50 19.72 -30.40
C ARG A 716 4.41 18.41 -29.65
N LEU A 717 3.21 17.91 -29.46
CA LEU A 717 2.97 16.68 -28.74
C LEU A 717 2.88 15.48 -29.71
N PRO A 718 3.54 14.35 -29.43
CA PRO A 718 4.28 14.05 -28.22
C PRO A 718 5.77 14.41 -28.24
N ASP A 719 6.33 14.93 -29.31
CA ASP A 719 7.77 15.06 -29.55
C ASP A 719 8.50 15.94 -28.50
N ASP A 720 7.84 16.99 -28.01
CA ASP A 720 8.45 17.93 -27.05
C ASP A 720 8.32 17.46 -25.57
N ILE A 721 7.60 16.36 -25.28
CA ILE A 721 7.35 15.91 -23.89
C ILE A 721 8.68 15.60 -23.18
N SER A 722 9.42 14.61 -23.68
CA SER A 722 10.67 14.19 -23.04
C SER A 722 11.73 15.30 -23.04
N PRO A 723 12.03 16.01 -24.17
CA PRO A 723 13.02 17.09 -24.17
C PRO A 723 12.73 18.20 -23.16
N LEU A 724 11.46 18.62 -23.00
CA LEU A 724 11.11 19.67 -22.04
C LEU A 724 11.24 19.21 -20.59
N VAL A 725 10.81 17.99 -20.29
CA VAL A 725 10.97 17.41 -18.95
C VAL A 725 12.45 17.28 -18.60
N GLN A 726 13.29 16.77 -19.52
CA GLN A 726 14.72 16.67 -19.28
C GLN A 726 15.35 18.05 -19.03
N LYS A 727 15.01 19.07 -19.81
CA LYS A 727 15.53 20.44 -19.62
C LYS A 727 15.18 21.02 -18.25
N VAL A 728 13.96 20.80 -17.77
CA VAL A 728 13.51 21.35 -16.48
C VAL A 728 14.13 20.61 -15.29
N TYR A 729 14.23 19.29 -15.36
CA TYR A 729 14.64 18.49 -14.20
C TYR A 729 16.13 18.12 -14.17
N SER A 730 16.84 18.14 -15.32
CA SER A 730 18.27 17.83 -15.33
C SER A 730 19.11 19.01 -14.85
N PRO A 731 20.08 18.77 -13.96
CA PRO A 731 21.04 19.79 -13.56
C PRO A 731 22.02 20.19 -14.69
N ASP A 732 22.11 19.37 -15.75
CA ASP A 732 23.02 19.62 -16.88
C ASP A 732 22.60 20.86 -17.71
N PHE A 733 21.31 21.25 -17.61
CA PHE A 733 20.81 22.47 -18.29
C PHE A 733 20.82 23.65 -17.32
N THR A 734 21.83 24.51 -17.46
CA THR A 734 21.97 25.75 -16.69
C THR A 734 21.14 26.87 -17.31
N ILE A 735 20.65 27.78 -16.49
CA ILE A 735 19.95 29.00 -16.89
C ILE A 735 20.82 30.19 -16.49
N GLU A 736 21.02 31.08 -17.42
CA GLU A 736 21.71 32.36 -17.17
C GLU A 736 20.70 33.50 -17.38
N PHE A 737 20.59 34.37 -16.41
CA PHE A 737 19.77 35.57 -16.47
C PHE A 737 20.63 36.79 -16.79
N SER A 738 20.11 37.71 -17.60
CA SER A 738 20.79 38.94 -17.94
C SER A 738 20.98 39.92 -16.77
N SER A 739 20.11 39.83 -15.76
CA SER A 739 20.17 40.58 -14.51
C SER A 739 20.92 39.81 -13.44
N GLN A 740 21.92 40.42 -12.80
CA GLN A 740 22.59 39.84 -11.62
C GLN A 740 21.60 39.58 -10.46
N GLU A 741 20.59 40.43 -10.29
CA GLU A 741 19.56 40.25 -9.27
C GLU A 741 18.74 39.01 -9.53
N PHE A 742 18.27 38.79 -10.75
CA PHE A 742 17.48 37.58 -11.09
C PHE A 742 18.33 36.32 -11.06
N GLN A 743 19.59 36.40 -11.44
CA GLN A 743 20.54 35.29 -11.29
C GLN A 743 20.70 34.90 -9.82
N GLN A 744 20.80 35.87 -8.90
CA GLN A 744 20.91 35.61 -7.48
C GLN A 744 19.62 35.01 -6.91
N LYS A 745 18.45 35.57 -7.23
CA LYS A 745 17.13 34.98 -6.84
C LYS A 745 17.02 33.50 -7.26
N TYR A 746 17.44 33.22 -8.51
CA TYR A 746 17.42 31.84 -9.01
C TYR A 746 18.36 30.91 -8.24
N LEU A 747 19.58 31.36 -7.90
CA LEU A 747 20.55 30.58 -7.13
C LEU A 747 20.07 30.35 -5.67
N ASP A 748 19.45 31.38 -5.09
CA ASP A 748 18.87 31.25 -3.74
C ASP A 748 17.71 30.25 -3.73
N ALA A 749 16.79 30.32 -4.70
CA ALA A 749 15.70 29.35 -4.88
C ALA A 749 16.22 27.93 -5.12
N LYS A 750 17.33 27.78 -5.88
CA LYS A 750 17.99 26.47 -6.05
C LYS A 750 18.52 25.94 -4.73
N THR A 751 19.17 26.77 -3.95
CA THR A 751 19.75 26.39 -2.65
C THR A 751 18.66 25.94 -1.69
N GLU A 752 17.55 26.66 -1.63
CA GLU A 752 16.39 26.31 -0.81
C GLU A 752 15.76 24.98 -1.25
N HIS A 753 15.64 24.78 -2.56
CA HIS A 753 15.17 23.52 -3.14
C HIS A 753 16.04 22.33 -2.72
N ASP A 754 17.38 22.47 -2.86
CA ASP A 754 18.33 21.41 -2.52
C ASP A 754 18.32 21.09 -1.02
N ILE A 755 18.19 22.10 -0.16
CA ILE A 755 18.04 21.93 1.29
C ILE A 755 16.73 21.19 1.62
N THR A 756 15.63 21.58 0.98
CA THR A 756 14.31 20.97 1.19
C THR A 756 14.33 19.48 0.81
N ILE A 757 14.90 19.14 -0.34
CA ILE A 757 15.06 17.74 -0.78
C ILE A 757 15.86 16.95 0.27
N LYS A 758 17.04 17.49 0.68
CA LYS A 758 17.92 16.81 1.63
C LYS A 758 17.26 16.60 2.99
N ASN A 759 16.48 17.55 3.46
CA ASN A 759 15.72 17.43 4.71
C ASN A 759 14.67 16.32 4.62
N LYS A 760 13.90 16.28 3.51
CA LYS A 760 12.91 15.23 3.24
C LYS A 760 13.55 13.84 3.18
N GLU A 761 14.68 13.71 2.49
CA GLU A 761 15.44 12.45 2.42
C GLU A 761 15.93 11.98 3.79
N THR A 762 16.46 12.92 4.60
CA THR A 762 16.95 12.62 5.94
C THR A 762 15.82 12.16 6.86
N LYS A 763 14.67 12.83 6.80
CA LYS A 763 13.47 12.45 7.56
C LYS A 763 13.00 11.06 7.19
N ALA A 764 12.93 10.73 5.90
CA ALA A 764 12.51 9.42 5.41
C ALA A 764 13.40 8.28 5.91
N ARG A 765 14.73 8.48 5.97
CA ARG A 765 15.70 7.46 6.42
C ARG A 765 15.47 6.97 7.85
N THR A 766 14.83 7.76 8.70
CA THR A 766 14.54 7.39 10.09
C THR A 766 13.59 6.19 10.18
N TYR A 767 12.60 6.14 9.30
CA TYR A 767 11.54 5.14 9.32
C TYR A 767 11.72 4.03 8.28
N ARG A 768 12.69 4.19 7.39
CA ARG A 768 12.97 3.24 6.30
C ARG A 768 13.68 2.00 6.85
N ILE A 769 13.34 0.79 6.31
CA ILE A 769 14.10 -0.43 6.56
C ILE A 769 15.47 -0.37 5.90
N ASP A 770 16.37 -1.25 6.34
CA ASP A 770 17.71 -1.36 5.75
C ASP A 770 17.70 -2.13 4.42
N ASP A 771 18.77 -1.94 3.64
CA ASP A 771 19.03 -2.67 2.40
C ASP A 771 19.03 -4.19 2.63
N PRO A 772 18.53 -5.01 1.69
CA PRO A 772 18.55 -6.46 1.80
C PRO A 772 19.98 -7.00 1.87
N VAL A 773 20.25 -7.95 2.78
CA VAL A 773 21.54 -8.62 2.92
C VAL A 773 21.56 -9.87 2.04
N LEU A 774 22.23 -9.77 0.89
CA LEU A 774 22.23 -10.80 -0.15
C LEU A 774 23.34 -11.87 0.02
N LYS A 775 24.32 -11.62 0.86
CA LYS A 775 25.46 -12.50 1.06
C LYS A 775 25.59 -12.91 2.52
N ILE A 776 25.75 -14.19 2.75
CA ILE A 776 26.12 -14.75 4.05
C ILE A 776 27.57 -14.37 4.33
N SER A 777 27.83 -13.61 5.37
CA SER A 777 29.16 -13.13 5.76
C SER A 777 29.42 -13.38 7.24
N ARG A 778 30.66 -13.73 7.58
CA ARG A 778 31.08 -13.88 8.99
C ARG A 778 31.10 -12.56 9.77
N HIS A 779 31.11 -11.43 9.07
CA HIS A 779 31.29 -10.09 9.66
C HIS A 779 30.01 -9.20 9.57
N ARG A 780 28.95 -9.66 8.94
CA ARG A 780 27.71 -8.92 8.83
C ARG A 780 26.59 -9.75 9.44
N ASN A 781 25.80 -9.15 10.32
CA ASN A 781 24.61 -9.80 10.83
C ASN A 781 23.66 -10.09 9.65
N ASN A 782 23.38 -11.36 9.44
CA ASN A 782 22.60 -11.89 8.33
C ASN A 782 21.18 -12.26 8.76
N SER A 783 20.91 -12.17 10.07
CA SER A 783 19.62 -12.50 10.66
C SER A 783 18.66 -11.30 10.66
N LEU A 784 17.41 -11.55 11.04
CA LEU A 784 16.41 -10.49 11.20
C LEU A 784 16.55 -9.70 12.52
N ILE A 785 17.56 -9.97 13.33
CA ILE A 785 17.83 -9.19 14.56
C ILE A 785 18.05 -7.72 14.18
N GLY A 786 17.27 -6.84 14.80
CA GLY A 786 17.34 -5.40 14.57
C GLY A 786 16.73 -4.92 13.24
N TRP A 787 16.15 -5.80 12.42
CA TRP A 787 15.53 -5.43 11.14
C TRP A 787 14.45 -4.34 11.29
N LEU A 788 13.66 -4.39 12.38
CA LEU A 788 12.65 -3.40 12.74
C LEU A 788 13.04 -2.60 13.99
N LYS A 789 14.33 -2.38 14.21
CA LYS A 789 14.83 -1.62 15.37
C LYS A 789 14.23 -0.21 15.40
N ASN A 790 13.96 0.27 16.62
CA ASN A 790 13.35 1.58 16.93
C ASN A 790 11.86 1.70 16.53
N LEU A 791 11.18 0.61 16.28
CA LEU A 791 9.74 0.61 16.12
C LEU A 791 9.07 0.81 17.50
N HIS A 792 8.23 1.84 17.63
CA HIS A 792 7.47 2.06 18.86
C HIS A 792 6.35 1.02 19.03
N PRO A 793 6.10 0.51 20.25
CA PRO A 793 5.07 -0.50 20.50
C PRO A 793 3.65 -0.06 20.12
N ASN A 794 3.39 1.25 20.13
CA ASN A 794 2.07 1.86 19.85
C ASN A 794 1.92 2.34 18.40
N ASP A 795 2.87 2.04 17.48
CA ASP A 795 2.75 2.43 16.09
C ASP A 795 1.66 1.59 15.41
N SER A 796 0.52 2.23 15.16
CA SER A 796 -0.58 1.65 14.41
C SER A 796 -0.30 1.70 12.91
N GLU A 797 -0.98 0.85 12.14
CA GLU A 797 -0.89 0.86 10.68
C GLU A 797 -1.43 2.17 10.06
N GLU A 798 -2.31 2.87 10.78
CA GLU A 798 -2.79 4.21 10.41
C GLU A 798 -1.69 5.26 10.49
N LYS A 799 -0.86 5.22 11.55
CA LYS A 799 0.35 6.05 11.64
C LYS A 799 1.34 5.70 10.53
N SER A 800 1.50 4.42 10.19
CA SER A 800 2.38 3.99 9.11
C SER A 800 1.92 4.52 7.74
N ASN A 801 0.63 4.53 7.45
CA ASN A 801 0.07 5.13 6.23
C ASN A 801 0.32 6.65 6.18
N ALA A 802 0.19 7.36 7.30
CA ALA A 802 0.51 8.78 7.37
C ALA A 802 2.03 9.05 7.21
N GLN A 803 2.88 8.13 7.69
CA GLN A 803 4.35 8.25 7.61
C GLN A 803 4.93 8.01 6.21
N VAL A 804 4.21 7.36 5.29
CA VAL A 804 4.69 7.10 3.92
C VAL A 804 4.70 8.36 3.06
N ARG A 805 3.85 9.32 3.37
CA ARG A 805 3.80 10.64 2.72
C ARG A 805 4.31 11.69 3.69
N ASP A 806 5.16 12.59 3.22
CA ASP A 806 5.52 13.80 3.96
C ASP A 806 4.36 14.83 3.87
N VAL A 807 3.17 14.37 4.17
CA VAL A 807 2.02 15.26 4.27
C VAL A 807 2.07 15.85 5.67
N GLU A 808 2.11 17.18 5.77
CA GLU A 808 1.74 17.84 7.01
C GLU A 808 0.41 17.23 7.45
N ASP A 809 0.33 16.79 8.70
CA ASP A 809 -0.82 16.09 9.24
C ASP A 809 -2.10 16.81 8.87
N THR A 810 -2.96 16.20 8.05
CA THR A 810 -4.25 16.75 7.70
C THR A 810 -5.32 16.05 8.54
N ILE A 811 -6.12 16.81 9.26
CA ILE A 811 -7.22 16.26 10.03
C ILE A 811 -8.38 15.98 9.09
N GLU A 812 -8.82 14.74 9.04
CA GLU A 812 -10.10 14.37 8.42
C GLU A 812 -11.16 14.21 9.50
N VAL A 813 -12.34 14.80 9.26
CA VAL A 813 -13.51 14.70 10.13
C VAL A 813 -14.70 14.18 9.34
N ILE A 814 -15.67 13.58 10.03
CA ILE A 814 -16.96 13.23 9.44
C ILE A 814 -17.87 14.46 9.56
N ALA A 815 -18.34 14.96 8.42
CA ALA A 815 -19.20 16.13 8.36
C ALA A 815 -20.68 15.73 8.45
N LEU A 816 -21.37 16.30 9.45
CA LEU A 816 -22.79 16.12 9.71
C LEU A 816 -23.48 17.48 9.75
N LYS A 817 -24.81 17.49 9.52
CA LYS A 817 -25.66 18.68 9.59
C LYS A 817 -26.64 18.55 10.75
N LYS A 818 -26.79 19.61 11.57
CA LYS A 818 -27.73 19.67 12.69
C LYS A 818 -29.19 19.57 12.19
N MET A 819 -29.97 18.80 12.90
CA MET A 819 -31.41 18.71 12.79
C MET A 819 -32.06 19.16 14.10
N SER A 820 -33.40 19.34 14.14
CA SER A 820 -34.13 19.76 15.35
C SER A 820 -33.84 18.89 16.56
N ASP A 821 -33.76 17.55 16.39
CA ASP A 821 -33.57 16.58 17.48
C ASP A 821 -32.38 15.64 17.27
N GLY A 822 -31.46 15.93 16.32
CA GLY A 822 -30.33 15.08 16.01
C GLY A 822 -29.44 15.61 14.91
N TYR A 823 -28.95 14.75 14.02
CA TYR A 823 -28.12 15.13 12.89
C TYR A 823 -28.39 14.27 11.65
N SER A 824 -28.12 14.85 10.47
CA SER A 824 -28.23 14.21 9.17
C SER A 824 -26.91 14.28 8.39
N LEU A 825 -26.86 13.58 7.25
CA LEU A 825 -25.86 13.82 6.22
C LEU A 825 -26.23 15.05 5.39
N PHE A 826 -25.25 15.71 4.75
CA PHE A 826 -25.50 16.85 3.87
C PHE A 826 -26.30 16.49 2.61
N ILE A 827 -26.19 15.24 2.15
CA ILE A 827 -26.93 14.75 0.97
C ILE A 827 -28.34 14.31 1.33
N GLU A 828 -28.58 13.80 2.55
CA GLU A 828 -29.83 13.23 3.00
C GLU A 828 -30.39 14.10 4.15
N ASN A 829 -31.58 14.65 4.00
CA ASN A 829 -32.25 15.44 5.07
C ASN A 829 -33.02 14.52 6.05
N GLN A 830 -32.52 13.34 6.36
CA GLN A 830 -33.15 12.40 7.31
C GLN A 830 -32.29 12.31 8.57
N ASP A 831 -32.93 12.40 9.74
CA ASP A 831 -32.25 12.17 11.01
C ASP A 831 -31.74 10.73 11.10
N ILE A 832 -30.44 10.60 11.34
CA ILE A 832 -29.72 9.31 11.45
C ILE A 832 -29.16 9.06 12.85
N SER A 833 -29.30 10.03 13.77
CA SER A 833 -28.69 9.97 15.09
C SER A 833 -29.13 8.79 15.94
N GLN A 834 -30.41 8.43 15.85
CA GLN A 834 -30.99 7.30 16.61
C GLN A 834 -30.70 5.93 15.97
N ASN A 835 -30.29 5.88 14.69
CA ASN A 835 -30.05 4.65 13.95
C ASN A 835 -28.55 4.36 13.76
N ILE A 836 -27.67 5.05 14.48
CA ILE A 836 -26.21 4.95 14.31
C ILE A 836 -25.64 3.58 14.70
N ASP A 837 -26.33 2.81 15.51
CA ASP A 837 -25.98 1.44 15.87
C ASP A 837 -26.20 0.45 14.71
N ASN A 838 -26.98 0.83 13.71
CA ASN A 838 -27.12 0.04 12.50
C ASN A 838 -25.85 0.13 11.65
N PRO A 839 -25.17 -1.01 11.37
CA PRO A 839 -23.90 -1.00 10.63
C PRO A 839 -23.98 -0.34 9.25
N SER A 840 -25.11 -0.43 8.56
CA SER A 840 -25.30 0.20 7.25
C SER A 840 -25.38 1.71 7.35
N VAL A 841 -26.05 2.26 8.39
CA VAL A 841 -26.12 3.69 8.68
C VAL A 841 -24.76 4.20 9.12
N ALA A 842 -24.12 3.52 10.08
CA ALA A 842 -22.79 3.86 10.56
C ALA A 842 -21.75 3.89 9.42
N LYS A 843 -21.84 2.97 8.48
CA LYS A 843 -21.01 2.94 7.28
C LYS A 843 -21.26 4.15 6.39
N LYS A 844 -22.51 4.52 6.11
CA LYS A 844 -22.85 5.73 5.35
C LYS A 844 -22.28 6.98 6.01
N VAL A 845 -22.39 7.08 7.33
CA VAL A 845 -21.82 8.20 8.11
C VAL A 845 -20.30 8.25 7.95
N ALA A 846 -19.61 7.13 8.11
CA ALA A 846 -18.16 7.04 7.97
C ALA A 846 -17.66 7.45 6.57
N GLN A 847 -18.51 7.42 5.56
CA GLN A 847 -18.21 7.83 4.18
C GLN A 847 -18.18 9.34 3.99
N ASN A 848 -18.81 10.13 4.87
CA ASN A 848 -18.91 11.58 4.75
C ASN A 848 -17.72 12.31 5.36
N THR A 849 -16.51 11.86 5.00
CA THR A 849 -15.27 12.49 5.47
C THR A 849 -15.03 13.82 4.75
N LEU A 850 -14.54 14.77 5.51
CA LEU A 850 -14.15 16.10 5.06
C LEU A 850 -12.74 16.40 5.56
N ARG A 851 -11.85 16.81 4.67
CA ARG A 851 -10.52 17.25 5.05
C ARG A 851 -10.58 18.70 5.54
N LEU A 852 -10.10 18.92 6.76
CA LEU A 852 -10.00 20.26 7.31
C LEU A 852 -8.90 21.08 6.62
N PRO A 853 -9.09 22.42 6.50
CA PRO A 853 -8.08 23.31 5.95
C PRO A 853 -6.76 23.29 6.72
N MET A 854 -5.65 23.56 6.03
CA MET A 854 -4.29 23.50 6.59
C MET A 854 -4.09 24.46 7.77
N SER A 855 -4.85 25.55 7.87
CA SER A 855 -4.81 26.46 9.02
C SER A 855 -5.10 25.79 10.35
N LEU A 856 -5.90 24.73 10.36
CA LEU A 856 -6.26 23.93 11.53
C LEU A 856 -5.33 22.73 11.77
N SER A 857 -4.61 22.29 10.73
CA SER A 857 -3.78 21.08 10.75
C SER A 857 -2.29 21.35 10.81
N LYS A 858 -1.85 22.64 10.81
CA LYS A 858 -0.43 23.00 10.70
C LYS A 858 0.22 23.29 12.06
N GLY A 859 1.38 22.66 12.30
CA GLY A 859 2.25 22.95 13.45
C GLY A 859 1.52 22.87 14.80
N TYR A 860 1.60 23.92 15.59
CA TYR A 860 1.00 24.01 16.92
C TYR A 860 -0.53 23.86 16.94
N ASN A 861 -1.22 24.22 15.85
CA ASN A 861 -2.69 24.17 15.81
C ASN A 861 -3.24 22.75 15.77
N ILE A 862 -2.49 21.77 15.31
CA ILE A 862 -3.00 20.40 15.12
C ILE A 862 -3.41 19.75 16.44
N ASP A 863 -2.57 19.84 17.46
CA ASP A 863 -2.82 19.23 18.77
C ASP A 863 -4.05 19.87 19.44
N GLN A 864 -4.16 21.20 19.37
CA GLN A 864 -5.31 21.92 19.90
C GLN A 864 -6.60 21.56 19.17
N THR A 865 -6.54 21.46 17.84
CA THR A 865 -7.70 21.08 17.02
C THR A 865 -8.17 19.66 17.36
N ILE A 866 -7.23 18.71 17.51
CA ILE A 866 -7.55 17.32 17.89
C ILE A 866 -8.16 17.27 19.29
N GLU A 867 -7.56 17.93 20.27
CA GLU A 867 -8.08 17.97 21.65
C GLU A 867 -9.49 18.57 21.73
N GLU A 868 -9.77 19.62 20.95
CA GLU A 868 -11.08 20.23 20.88
C GLU A 868 -12.11 19.32 20.22
N LEU A 869 -11.73 18.66 19.12
CA LEU A 869 -12.57 17.66 18.43
C LEU A 869 -12.86 16.45 19.32
N GLU A 870 -11.87 15.93 20.06
CA GLU A 870 -12.06 14.81 20.98
C GLU A 870 -13.03 15.19 22.11
N ARG A 871 -12.89 16.38 22.70
CA ARG A 871 -13.83 16.89 23.70
C ARG A 871 -15.24 17.03 23.13
N TYR A 872 -15.37 17.58 21.93
CA TYR A 872 -16.64 17.72 21.23
C TYR A 872 -17.29 16.36 20.98
N ASN A 873 -16.53 15.39 20.44
CA ASN A 873 -17.03 14.05 20.14
C ASN A 873 -17.46 13.28 21.40
N ASN A 874 -16.73 13.44 22.50
CA ASN A 874 -17.12 12.84 23.78
C ASN A 874 -18.45 13.39 24.31
N SER A 875 -18.77 14.64 24.00
CA SER A 875 -20.01 15.30 24.46
C SER A 875 -21.20 15.02 23.55
N TYR A 876 -21.01 15.02 22.23
CA TYR A 876 -22.11 15.01 21.26
C TYR A 876 -22.20 13.71 20.41
N LEU A 877 -21.12 12.95 20.29
CA LEU A 877 -21.01 11.74 19.45
C LEU A 877 -20.51 10.52 20.22
N SER A 878 -20.74 10.49 21.55
CA SER A 878 -20.24 9.42 22.45
C SER A 878 -20.68 8.00 22.05
N GLN A 879 -21.84 7.86 21.43
CA GLN A 879 -22.40 6.60 20.91
C GLN A 879 -21.51 5.98 19.80
N TRP A 880 -20.68 6.75 19.10
CA TRP A 880 -19.77 6.24 18.07
C TRP A 880 -18.73 5.26 18.60
N ARG A 881 -18.47 5.27 19.92
CA ARG A 881 -17.55 4.31 20.55
C ARG A 881 -17.97 2.87 20.39
N ASN A 882 -19.27 2.62 20.23
CA ASN A 882 -19.85 1.29 20.11
C ASN A 882 -19.90 0.80 18.65
N SER A 883 -19.73 1.67 17.68
CA SER A 883 -19.78 1.35 16.27
C SER A 883 -18.40 0.91 15.73
N SER A 884 -18.34 -0.22 15.07
CA SER A 884 -17.11 -0.70 14.41
C SER A 884 -16.63 0.22 13.28
N TRP A 885 -17.52 1.02 12.68
CA TRP A 885 -17.24 1.94 11.59
C TRP A 885 -16.83 3.34 12.06
N LEU A 886 -17.25 3.77 13.24
CA LEU A 886 -17.10 5.14 13.72
C LEU A 886 -16.16 5.24 14.93
N LYS A 887 -15.77 4.12 15.52
CA LYS A 887 -14.88 4.08 16.68
C LYS A 887 -13.54 4.75 16.34
N GLY A 888 -13.22 5.83 17.08
CA GLY A 888 -11.99 6.60 16.88
C GLY A 888 -12.07 7.63 15.76
N ALA A 889 -13.17 7.73 15.02
CA ALA A 889 -13.38 8.80 14.05
C ALA A 889 -13.73 10.12 14.77
N LEU A 890 -13.26 11.23 14.21
CA LEU A 890 -13.62 12.59 14.65
C LEU A 890 -14.78 13.10 13.80
N GLY A 891 -15.81 13.66 14.40
CA GLY A 891 -16.97 14.20 13.71
C GLY A 891 -17.26 15.63 14.11
N ILE A 892 -17.88 16.39 13.20
CA ILE A 892 -18.39 17.74 13.45
C ILE A 892 -19.83 17.84 12.95
N ILE A 893 -20.69 18.51 13.72
CA ILE A 893 -22.08 18.77 13.37
C ILE A 893 -22.19 20.25 13.06
N PHE A 894 -22.28 20.57 11.76
CA PHE A 894 -22.52 21.94 11.30
C PHE A 894 -23.92 22.40 11.71
N ASP A 895 -24.08 23.65 12.07
CA ASP A 895 -25.35 24.24 12.46
C ASP A 895 -26.34 24.41 11.27
N GLU A 896 -27.44 25.07 11.48
CA GLU A 896 -28.47 25.32 10.48
C GLU A 896 -27.97 26.18 9.31
N ASN A 897 -26.95 27.02 9.56
CA ASN A 897 -26.28 27.87 8.59
C ASN A 897 -25.10 27.18 7.91
N ASN A 898 -24.89 25.91 8.19
CA ASN A 898 -23.71 25.12 7.79
C ASN A 898 -22.38 25.69 8.33
N GLU A 899 -22.42 26.26 9.55
CA GLU A 899 -21.28 26.84 10.25
C GLU A 899 -20.83 25.96 11.40
N PHE A 900 -19.52 25.96 11.69
CA PHE A 900 -18.94 25.33 12.85
C PHE A 900 -17.71 26.10 13.30
N ILE A 901 -17.56 26.33 14.61
CA ILE A 901 -16.40 27.03 15.19
C ILE A 901 -15.45 25.99 15.76
N LEU A 902 -14.18 26.05 15.36
CA LEU A 902 -13.14 25.11 15.76
C LEU A 902 -11.79 25.85 15.89
N ASN A 903 -11.17 25.77 17.05
CA ASN A 903 -9.85 26.34 17.36
C ASN A 903 -9.68 27.81 16.89
N GLY A 904 -10.68 28.65 17.17
CA GLY A 904 -10.68 30.08 16.79
C GLY A 904 -10.89 30.36 15.29
N PHE A 905 -11.32 29.36 14.52
CA PHE A 905 -11.72 29.50 13.12
C PHE A 905 -13.20 29.19 12.96
N LYS A 906 -13.88 29.99 12.14
CA LYS A 906 -15.22 29.75 11.66
C LYS A 906 -15.10 28.91 10.39
N LEU A 907 -15.67 27.73 10.37
CA LEU A 907 -15.80 26.84 9.23
C LEU A 907 -17.18 27.03 8.61
N LEU A 908 -17.26 27.22 7.32
CA LEU A 908 -18.51 27.27 6.56
C LEU A 908 -18.45 26.21 5.46
N TYR A 909 -19.45 25.34 5.41
CA TYR A 909 -19.58 24.36 4.34
C TYR A 909 -20.66 24.73 3.33
N ASP A 910 -20.29 24.82 2.07
CA ASP A 910 -21.18 25.08 0.96
C ASP A 910 -21.08 23.98 -0.10
N LYS A 911 -22.22 23.47 -0.60
CA LYS A 911 -22.25 22.39 -1.62
C LYS A 911 -21.58 22.77 -2.93
N LYS A 912 -21.57 24.07 -3.26
CA LYS A 912 -20.95 24.56 -4.50
C LYS A 912 -19.47 24.86 -4.31
N TYR A 913 -19.09 25.44 -3.17
CA TYR A 913 -17.74 25.94 -2.93
C TYR A 913 -16.90 25.05 -1.99
N GLY A 914 -17.50 24.03 -1.34
CA GLY A 914 -16.81 23.21 -0.34
C GLY A 914 -16.59 23.94 0.98
N ILE A 915 -15.64 23.45 1.81
CA ILE A 915 -15.34 24.08 3.09
C ILE A 915 -14.46 25.33 2.90
N THR A 916 -14.84 26.40 3.60
CA THR A 916 -14.07 27.64 3.73
C THR A 916 -13.82 27.96 5.19
N THR A 917 -12.78 28.75 5.46
CA THR A 917 -12.38 29.13 6.83
C THR A 917 -12.17 30.62 6.93
N GLU A 918 -12.62 31.19 8.06
CA GLU A 918 -12.34 32.55 8.46
C GLU A 918 -11.78 32.54 9.89
N ARG A 919 -10.74 33.32 10.15
CA ARG A 919 -10.19 33.45 11.50
C ARG A 919 -11.02 34.44 12.28
N LEU A 920 -11.56 34.01 13.42
CA LEU A 920 -12.31 34.86 14.30
C LEU A 920 -11.38 35.90 14.98
N SER A 921 -11.87 37.14 15.11
CA SER A 921 -11.19 38.16 15.92
C SER A 921 -11.22 37.76 17.39
N LYS A 922 -10.23 38.22 18.18
CA LYS A 922 -10.15 37.91 19.62
C LYS A 922 -11.42 38.25 20.44
N ASN A 923 -12.32 39.08 19.89
CA ASN A 923 -13.58 39.47 20.53
C ASN A 923 -14.77 38.57 20.18
N GLU A 924 -14.63 37.65 19.24
CA GLU A 924 -15.68 36.70 18.76
C GLU A 924 -15.45 35.25 19.18
N SER A 925 -14.37 35.01 19.94
CA SER A 925 -13.96 33.68 20.40
C SER A 925 -14.40 33.38 21.85
N ILE A 926 -15.62 33.78 22.23
CA ILE A 926 -16.19 33.46 23.57
C ILE A 926 -17.41 32.54 23.39
#